data_5884e2eee4904a093e5cc8312f51e938
#
_entry.id   5884e2eee4904a093e5cc8312f51e938
#
_cell.length_a   1.000
_cell.length_b   1.000
_cell.length_c   1.000
_cell.angle_alpha   90.00
_cell.angle_beta   90.00
_cell.angle_gamma   90.00
#
_symmetry.space_group_name_H-M   'P 1'
#
loop_
_entity.id
_entity.type
_entity.pdbx_description
1 polymer ?
#
loop_
_entity_poly.entity_id
_entity_poly.type
_entity_poly.pdbx_seq_one_letter_code
_entity_poly.pdbx_strand_id
1 'polypeptide(L)'
;MLSERSSDLKFEIGHVLFIDIVGYSKQLITEQTEQIQKLKEIVRGAEQVRIAEAEGKLLRLPTGDGGALVFRNTSEAPVLCAIEISKELRKHPELHVRMGIHSGPVNEIADLNEQANIAGAGINIAQRVMDCGDAGHILLSRHVAEDLEHYPRWQSCLHSLGECEVKHGVRVQVVNLYTDGVGNSAIPAKLRRSATARTAKRWKLTGAIAGLVIFLIGALYYRSLHGAPLTDKDTVLLADFANSTGDPVFDATLRQGLAVQLQQSPFLSLVPESQITQTLGLMGRPADARLTPEIARELCQRIRSKAFIAGSIASLGSEYVIGLRGVNSRTTATIAEEQIQASGKEKVLDALSRGATKLREKLGESLSTLQKFDTPLEQATTTSLEALQAYSLGMKSLVGRGDNAAALSFFQRAIEIDPKFANAYAVLGEVYSNLSEMGLAADAFQKAFSLRDKASEAERFHIDSAYYSWGSGNLEKALPVYEQWEQTYPRDYGGFNNLGCVLFQLGQYDRALAQEQEAVRLDPSGGIHYANVVAIYLYLNRLDDAQAAANDARAKGADSPVLHSFLYELAFMKGDGTGMAEAANWAVGKPGIEDLLVYYQAGTAAYSGSLEKSREFSNRAIALAKQASQKETAAGYSADAALREALLGNSTDAKYNANAALELSNGRDVQSGAALAFALIGDASEAQKLTDDLAKRFPEDTEVQFNYLPTLRAQLALVRSEPSTAVDTLKIASPYELGVPNQAAFAPALYPVYIRGMAYLAAKNGPAAAGEFQKILDHRGIVFNELIGALAHLGLGRAYALSGDSTKAISAYQDFFALWKNADPDIPTLKQARAEYAKLH
;
A
#
# COMPACT_ATOMS: atom_id res chain seq x y z
N MET A 1 -33.94 -6.82 -5.57
CA MET A 1 -33.81 -6.01 -6.79
C MET A 1 -33.04 -4.74 -6.44
N LEU A 2 -31.76 -4.78 -6.53
CA LEU A 2 -30.87 -3.63 -6.67
C LEU A 2 -29.82 -4.08 -7.69
N SER A 3 -29.86 -3.45 -8.84
CA SER A 3 -29.14 -3.79 -10.04
C SER A 3 -27.64 -3.53 -9.91
N GLU A 4 -26.90 -4.46 -10.45
CA GLU A 4 -25.51 -4.36 -10.88
C GLU A 4 -25.12 -2.96 -11.34
N ARG A 5 -24.13 -2.38 -10.69
CA ARG A 5 -23.21 -1.41 -11.30
C ARG A 5 -21.79 -1.90 -11.03
N SER A 6 -21.34 -2.83 -11.83
CA SER A 6 -19.91 -2.97 -12.07
C SER A 6 -19.51 -1.71 -12.82
N SER A 7 -18.80 -0.82 -12.18
CA SER A 7 -18.10 0.28 -12.86
C SER A 7 -16.85 -0.28 -13.52
N ASP A 8 -17.02 -0.89 -14.70
CA ASP A 8 -15.92 -0.97 -15.66
C ASP A 8 -15.47 0.47 -15.94
N LEU A 9 -14.38 0.88 -15.35
CA LEU A 9 -13.67 2.11 -15.69
C LEU A 9 -13.17 1.95 -17.14
N LYS A 10 -14.04 2.29 -18.11
CA LYS A 10 -13.68 2.34 -19.52
C LYS A 10 -12.78 3.56 -19.72
N PHE A 11 -11.48 3.31 -19.84
CA PHE A 11 -10.57 4.32 -20.37
C PHE A 11 -10.99 4.65 -21.78
N GLU A 12 -11.35 5.90 -22.01
CA GLU A 12 -11.72 6.42 -23.31
C GLU A 12 -10.70 7.49 -23.73
N ILE A 13 -10.36 7.55 -25.00
CA ILE A 13 -9.56 8.65 -25.54
C ILE A 13 -10.49 9.80 -25.87
N GLY A 14 -10.34 10.88 -25.12
CA GLY A 14 -11.02 12.15 -25.39
C GLY A 14 -10.13 13.12 -26.17
N HIS A 15 -10.74 13.83 -27.12
CA HIS A 15 -10.09 14.89 -27.87
C HIS A 15 -10.46 16.22 -27.24
N VAL A 16 -9.51 16.84 -26.52
CA VAL A 16 -9.76 17.96 -25.61
C VAL A 16 -9.39 19.28 -26.28
N LEU A 17 -10.33 20.21 -26.31
CA LEU A 17 -10.09 21.61 -26.57
C LEU A 17 -10.23 22.39 -25.25
N PHE A 18 -9.14 22.93 -24.75
CA PHE A 18 -9.11 23.80 -23.58
C PHE A 18 -9.14 25.27 -24.03
N ILE A 19 -9.98 26.08 -23.41
CA ILE A 19 -10.22 27.47 -23.79
C ILE A 19 -10.13 28.33 -22.54
N ASP A 20 -9.44 29.46 -22.60
CA ASP A 20 -9.21 30.35 -21.48
C ASP A 20 -9.18 31.83 -21.91
N ILE A 21 -9.76 32.72 -21.07
CA ILE A 21 -9.75 34.15 -21.28
C ILE A 21 -8.48 34.77 -20.69
N VAL A 22 -7.63 35.33 -21.50
CA VAL A 22 -6.35 35.92 -21.09
C VAL A 22 -6.57 37.18 -20.25
N GLY A 23 -6.07 37.15 -19.01
CA GLY A 23 -6.16 38.29 -18.10
C GLY A 23 -7.47 38.40 -17.32
N TYR A 24 -8.33 37.41 -17.37
CA TYR A 24 -9.63 37.35 -16.69
C TYR A 24 -9.59 37.80 -15.22
N SER A 25 -8.67 37.26 -14.42
CA SER A 25 -8.53 37.61 -13.00
C SER A 25 -8.13 39.04 -12.67
N LYS A 26 -7.79 39.84 -13.69
CA LYS A 26 -7.40 41.27 -13.54
C LYS A 26 -8.54 42.22 -13.84
N GLN A 27 -9.69 41.72 -14.28
CA GLN A 27 -10.85 42.50 -14.69
C GLN A 27 -11.85 42.67 -13.57
N LEU A 28 -12.78 43.66 -13.71
CA LEU A 28 -13.88 43.84 -12.78
C LEU A 28 -14.87 42.67 -12.86
N ILE A 29 -15.56 42.36 -11.77
CA ILE A 29 -16.51 41.24 -11.69
C ILE A 29 -17.61 41.34 -12.76
N THR A 30 -18.07 42.51 -13.05
CA THR A 30 -19.07 42.78 -14.13
C THR A 30 -18.52 42.42 -15.50
N GLU A 31 -17.32 42.85 -15.82
CA GLU A 31 -16.63 42.54 -17.07
C GLU A 31 -16.34 41.03 -17.20
N GLN A 32 -15.93 40.38 -16.09
CA GLN A 32 -15.73 38.95 -16.06
C GLN A 32 -17.01 38.18 -16.41
N THR A 33 -18.17 38.63 -15.89
CA THR A 33 -19.46 37.99 -16.14
C THR A 33 -19.88 38.14 -17.59
N GLU A 34 -19.70 39.32 -18.17
CA GLU A 34 -20.02 39.61 -19.57
C GLU A 34 -19.13 38.82 -20.53
N GLN A 35 -17.82 38.77 -20.27
CA GLN A 35 -16.89 38.04 -21.11
C GLN A 35 -17.11 36.54 -21.11
N ILE A 36 -17.36 35.93 -19.94
CA ILE A 36 -17.64 34.50 -19.87
C ILE A 36 -18.97 34.14 -20.52
N GLN A 37 -19.99 35.00 -20.40
CA GLN A 37 -21.27 34.80 -21.07
C GLN A 37 -21.10 34.89 -22.60
N LYS A 38 -20.33 35.85 -23.08
CA LYS A 38 -20.03 36.00 -24.50
C LYS A 38 -19.26 34.82 -25.06
N LEU A 39 -18.24 34.35 -24.32
CA LEU A 39 -17.51 33.15 -24.69
C LEU A 39 -18.42 31.93 -24.77
N LYS A 40 -19.35 31.74 -23.83
CA LYS A 40 -20.34 30.66 -23.87
C LYS A 40 -21.23 30.72 -25.10
N GLU A 41 -21.66 31.91 -25.53
CA GLU A 41 -22.46 32.09 -26.75
C GLU A 41 -21.67 31.71 -28.01
N ILE A 42 -20.43 32.14 -28.12
CA ILE A 42 -19.53 31.80 -29.24
C ILE A 42 -19.28 30.30 -29.30
N VAL A 43 -18.95 29.67 -28.15
CA VAL A 43 -18.69 28.24 -28.10
C VAL A 43 -19.94 27.43 -28.45
N ARG A 44 -21.14 27.85 -27.99
CA ARG A 44 -22.39 27.18 -28.35
C ARG A 44 -22.75 27.36 -29.83
N GLY A 45 -22.35 28.47 -30.42
CA GLY A 45 -22.58 28.78 -31.85
C GLY A 45 -21.71 27.93 -32.78
N ALA A 46 -20.62 27.36 -32.32
CA ALA A 46 -19.71 26.54 -33.13
C ALA A 46 -20.42 25.30 -33.68
N GLU A 47 -20.24 25.02 -34.96
CA GLU A 47 -20.88 23.89 -35.66
C GLU A 47 -20.45 22.53 -35.07
N GLN A 48 -19.15 22.38 -34.81
CA GLN A 48 -18.61 21.14 -34.22
C GLN A 48 -19.18 20.86 -32.83
N VAL A 49 -19.45 21.88 -32.04
CA VAL A 49 -20.10 21.74 -30.73
C VAL A 49 -21.52 21.22 -30.90
N ARG A 50 -22.32 21.82 -31.84
CA ARG A 50 -23.70 21.40 -32.10
C ARG A 50 -23.79 19.98 -32.63
N ILE A 51 -22.87 19.58 -33.52
CA ILE A 51 -22.80 18.22 -34.05
C ILE A 51 -22.52 17.22 -32.92
N ALA A 52 -21.44 17.46 -32.15
CA ALA A 52 -21.04 16.56 -31.06
C ALA A 52 -22.08 16.48 -29.95
N GLU A 53 -22.84 17.56 -29.67
CA GLU A 53 -23.98 17.53 -28.74
C GLU A 53 -25.15 16.72 -29.27
N ALA A 54 -25.51 16.90 -30.53
CA ALA A 54 -26.60 16.14 -31.14
C ALA A 54 -26.31 14.61 -31.18
N GLU A 55 -25.03 14.24 -31.26
CA GLU A 55 -24.56 12.85 -31.20
C GLU A 55 -24.37 12.32 -29.76
N GLY A 56 -24.51 13.16 -28.73
CA GLY A 56 -24.22 12.78 -27.34
C GLY A 56 -22.73 12.51 -27.07
N LYS A 57 -21.84 13.08 -27.88
CA LYS A 57 -20.41 12.85 -27.86
C LYS A 57 -19.58 14.06 -27.41
N LEU A 58 -20.22 15.02 -26.76
CA LEU A 58 -19.55 16.20 -26.18
C LEU A 58 -19.74 16.25 -24.68
N LEU A 59 -18.64 16.40 -23.96
CA LEU A 59 -18.67 16.70 -22.53
C LEU A 59 -18.00 18.07 -22.29
N ARG A 60 -18.56 18.85 -21.35
CA ARG A 60 -18.12 20.20 -21.03
C ARG A 60 -17.65 20.29 -19.60
N LEU A 61 -16.45 20.82 -19.39
CA LEU A 61 -15.87 21.13 -18.09
C LEU A 61 -15.70 22.64 -17.94
N PRO A 62 -16.57 23.32 -17.20
CA PRO A 62 -16.38 24.73 -16.92
C PRO A 62 -15.20 24.92 -15.95
N THR A 63 -14.29 25.85 -16.28
CA THR A 63 -13.32 26.45 -15.36
C THR A 63 -13.72 27.90 -15.12
N GLY A 64 -13.32 28.53 -14.02
CA GLY A 64 -13.82 29.85 -13.67
C GLY A 64 -13.63 30.93 -14.78
N ASP A 65 -12.62 30.83 -15.60
CA ASP A 65 -12.17 31.75 -16.64
C ASP A 65 -12.27 31.18 -18.07
N GLY A 66 -12.89 30.00 -18.24
CA GLY A 66 -13.02 29.33 -19.53
C GLY A 66 -13.65 27.96 -19.41
N GLY A 67 -13.02 26.95 -20.03
CA GLY A 67 -13.47 25.58 -19.95
C GLY A 67 -12.76 24.61 -20.88
N ALA A 68 -13.03 23.32 -20.68
CA ALA A 68 -12.61 22.27 -21.61
C ALA A 68 -13.84 21.67 -22.29
N LEU A 69 -13.71 21.43 -23.59
CA LEU A 69 -14.63 20.67 -24.43
C LEU A 69 -13.96 19.36 -24.77
N VAL A 70 -14.58 18.24 -24.39
CA VAL A 70 -14.07 16.90 -24.67
C VAL A 70 -14.96 16.26 -25.72
N PHE A 71 -14.40 16.08 -26.90
CA PHE A 71 -15.04 15.44 -28.04
C PHE A 71 -14.72 13.93 -28.02
N ARG A 72 -15.74 13.12 -28.26
CA ARG A 72 -15.65 11.66 -28.33
C ARG A 72 -15.90 11.12 -29.73
N ASN A 73 -15.87 11.98 -30.74
CA ASN A 73 -16.16 11.61 -32.12
C ASN A 73 -14.87 11.49 -32.96
N THR A 74 -14.19 12.60 -33.29
CA THR A 74 -12.99 12.58 -34.12
C THR A 74 -11.91 13.49 -33.56
N SER A 75 -10.64 13.15 -33.83
CA SER A 75 -9.49 13.97 -33.41
C SER A 75 -9.45 15.34 -34.09
N GLU A 76 -10.16 15.51 -35.20
CA GLU A 76 -10.28 16.78 -35.92
C GLU A 76 -11.34 17.70 -35.32
N ALA A 77 -12.35 17.20 -34.64
CA ALA A 77 -13.46 17.99 -34.13
C ALA A 77 -13.00 19.16 -33.21
N PRO A 78 -12.09 18.98 -32.22
CA PRO A 78 -11.58 20.10 -31.42
C PRO A 78 -10.80 21.13 -32.24
N VAL A 79 -10.13 20.71 -33.32
CA VAL A 79 -9.35 21.60 -34.19
C VAL A 79 -10.27 22.46 -35.05
N LEU A 80 -11.28 21.85 -35.66
CA LEU A 80 -12.31 22.56 -36.43
C LEU A 80 -13.09 23.53 -35.53
N CYS A 81 -13.46 23.08 -34.34
CA CYS A 81 -14.11 23.90 -33.32
C CYS A 81 -13.27 25.12 -32.95
N ALA A 82 -11.97 24.95 -32.70
CA ALA A 82 -11.06 26.05 -32.38
C ALA A 82 -10.94 27.08 -33.53
N ILE A 83 -10.94 26.59 -34.75
CA ILE A 83 -10.95 27.45 -35.95
C ILE A 83 -12.25 28.28 -36.05
N GLU A 84 -13.41 27.64 -35.84
CA GLU A 84 -14.72 28.30 -35.84
C GLU A 84 -14.77 29.38 -34.75
N ILE A 85 -14.37 29.04 -33.53
CA ILE A 85 -14.28 29.97 -32.41
C ILE A 85 -13.33 31.13 -32.74
N SER A 86 -12.13 30.85 -33.28
CA SER A 86 -11.15 31.88 -33.65
C SER A 86 -11.72 32.85 -34.71
N LYS A 87 -12.48 32.35 -35.67
CA LYS A 87 -13.14 33.21 -36.69
C LYS A 87 -14.21 34.12 -36.06
N GLU A 88 -15.01 33.61 -35.15
CA GLU A 88 -16.07 34.39 -34.49
C GLU A 88 -15.48 35.42 -33.52
N LEU A 89 -14.40 35.11 -32.82
CA LEU A 89 -13.68 36.01 -31.92
C LEU A 89 -13.14 37.27 -32.63
N ARG A 90 -12.96 37.26 -33.94
CA ARG A 90 -12.58 38.45 -34.69
C ARG A 90 -13.66 39.56 -34.67
N LYS A 91 -14.92 39.19 -34.50
CA LYS A 91 -16.01 40.12 -34.33
C LYS A 91 -16.08 40.73 -32.92
N HIS A 92 -15.28 40.18 -32.02
CA HIS A 92 -15.24 40.47 -30.58
C HIS A 92 -13.81 40.79 -30.13
N PRO A 93 -13.19 41.90 -30.57
CA PRO A 93 -11.79 42.22 -30.30
C PRO A 93 -11.51 42.49 -28.81
N GLU A 94 -12.54 42.74 -28.00
CA GLU A 94 -12.47 42.88 -26.55
C GLU A 94 -12.22 41.56 -25.81
N LEU A 95 -12.55 40.42 -26.45
CA LEU A 95 -12.45 39.09 -25.85
C LEU A 95 -11.17 38.39 -26.27
N HIS A 96 -10.19 38.41 -25.39
CA HIS A 96 -8.86 37.81 -25.61
C HIS A 96 -8.82 36.34 -25.13
N VAL A 97 -8.87 35.38 -26.04
CA VAL A 97 -8.94 33.96 -25.76
C VAL A 97 -7.68 33.25 -26.28
N ARG A 98 -7.20 32.24 -25.53
CA ARG A 98 -6.19 31.27 -25.95
C ARG A 98 -6.76 29.88 -25.92
N MET A 99 -6.27 29.02 -26.79
CA MET A 99 -6.79 27.66 -26.96
C MET A 99 -5.67 26.62 -26.99
N GLY A 100 -5.90 25.44 -26.36
CA GLY A 100 -4.97 24.34 -26.36
C GLY A 100 -5.66 23.02 -26.65
N ILE A 101 -5.06 22.18 -27.52
CA ILE A 101 -5.66 20.96 -28.02
C ILE A 101 -4.73 19.78 -27.73
N HIS A 102 -5.31 18.70 -27.14
CA HIS A 102 -4.63 17.43 -26.91
C HIS A 102 -5.61 16.27 -26.96
N SER A 103 -5.13 15.10 -27.41
CA SER A 103 -5.87 13.83 -27.39
C SER A 103 -5.23 12.90 -26.39
N GLY A 104 -6.02 12.37 -25.45
CA GLY A 104 -5.49 11.50 -24.41
C GLY A 104 -6.54 10.87 -23.51
N PRO A 105 -6.14 10.03 -22.56
CA PRO A 105 -7.07 9.33 -21.68
C PRO A 105 -7.92 10.28 -20.85
N VAL A 106 -9.23 10.03 -20.85
CA VAL A 106 -10.22 10.74 -20.03
C VAL A 106 -11.15 9.71 -19.36
N ASN A 107 -11.56 10.00 -18.14
CA ASN A 107 -12.54 9.20 -17.40
C ASN A 107 -13.70 10.09 -16.99
N GLU A 108 -14.89 9.56 -17.12
CA GLU A 108 -16.11 10.16 -16.59
C GLU A 108 -16.22 9.82 -15.10
N ILE A 109 -16.29 10.82 -14.26
CA ILE A 109 -16.47 10.70 -12.81
C ILE A 109 -17.67 11.54 -12.39
N ALA A 110 -18.40 11.12 -11.37
CA ALA A 110 -19.40 11.98 -10.73
C ALA A 110 -18.67 12.99 -9.82
N ASP A 111 -19.05 14.26 -9.89
CA ASP A 111 -18.59 15.27 -8.94
C ASP A 111 -19.34 15.18 -7.59
N LEU A 112 -18.96 16.02 -6.64
CA LEU A 112 -19.59 16.09 -5.31
C LEU A 112 -21.09 16.45 -5.34
N ASN A 113 -21.60 16.89 -6.50
CA ASN A 113 -23.01 17.23 -6.73
C ASN A 113 -23.72 16.19 -7.61
N GLU A 114 -23.15 14.98 -7.77
CA GLU A 114 -23.67 13.90 -8.63
C GLU A 114 -23.82 14.27 -10.12
N GLN A 115 -23.15 15.34 -10.57
CA GLN A 115 -23.11 15.71 -11.99
C GLN A 115 -21.94 15.02 -12.69
N ALA A 116 -22.15 14.60 -13.93
CA ALA A 116 -21.11 14.01 -14.75
C ALA A 116 -19.95 14.99 -14.93
N ASN A 117 -18.79 14.63 -14.41
CA ASN A 117 -17.56 15.38 -14.52
C ASN A 117 -16.51 14.51 -15.23
N ILE A 118 -15.40 15.08 -15.69
CA ILE A 118 -14.36 14.35 -16.38
C ILE A 118 -13.00 14.68 -15.75
N ALA A 119 -12.23 13.65 -15.46
CA ALA A 119 -10.83 13.77 -15.09
C ALA A 119 -9.95 12.95 -16.02
N GLY A 120 -8.68 13.25 -16.09
CA GLY A 120 -7.72 12.47 -16.85
C GLY A 120 -6.51 13.25 -17.33
N ALA A 121 -5.46 12.51 -17.67
CA ALA A 121 -4.21 13.08 -18.16
C ALA A 121 -4.41 13.92 -19.43
N GLY A 122 -5.38 13.56 -20.29
CA GLY A 122 -5.71 14.28 -21.51
C GLY A 122 -6.09 15.75 -21.27
N ILE A 123 -6.90 16.02 -20.25
CA ILE A 123 -7.35 17.37 -19.89
C ILE A 123 -6.19 18.20 -19.36
N ASN A 124 -5.39 17.62 -18.46
CA ASN A 124 -4.24 18.30 -17.85
C ASN A 124 -3.19 18.67 -18.89
N ILE A 125 -2.97 17.84 -19.90
CA ILE A 125 -2.01 18.15 -20.97
C ILE A 125 -2.59 19.22 -21.91
N ALA A 126 -3.88 19.18 -22.28
CA ALA A 126 -4.52 20.21 -23.08
C ALA A 126 -4.41 21.60 -22.41
N GLN A 127 -4.64 21.68 -21.11
CA GLN A 127 -4.44 22.89 -20.31
C GLN A 127 -2.99 23.39 -20.38
N ARG A 128 -2.02 22.49 -20.20
CA ARG A 128 -0.60 22.84 -20.28
C ARG A 128 -0.18 23.33 -21.67
N VAL A 129 -0.73 22.75 -22.71
CA VAL A 129 -0.53 23.19 -24.09
C VAL A 129 -1.08 24.61 -24.26
N MET A 130 -2.29 24.89 -23.80
CA MET A 130 -2.91 26.22 -23.82
C MET A 130 -2.06 27.26 -23.06
N ASP A 131 -1.53 26.88 -21.90
CA ASP A 131 -0.69 27.76 -21.05
C ASP A 131 0.63 28.20 -21.71
N CYS A 132 1.02 27.59 -22.82
CA CYS A 132 2.17 28.02 -23.63
C CYS A 132 1.82 29.19 -24.53
N GLY A 133 0.54 29.47 -24.80
CA GLY A 133 0.06 30.49 -25.74
C GLY A 133 -0.27 31.83 -25.08
N ASP A 134 -0.22 32.87 -25.90
CA ASP A 134 -0.78 34.19 -25.62
C ASP A 134 -2.17 34.32 -26.30
N ALA A 135 -2.84 35.47 -26.15
CA ALA A 135 -4.14 35.71 -26.76
C ALA A 135 -4.13 35.44 -28.28
N GLY A 136 -5.17 34.79 -28.76
CA GLY A 136 -5.37 34.43 -30.16
C GLY A 136 -4.63 33.14 -30.59
N HIS A 137 -3.76 32.54 -29.79
CA HIS A 137 -3.10 31.31 -30.18
C HIS A 137 -4.04 30.10 -30.11
N ILE A 138 -3.89 29.20 -31.09
CA ILE A 138 -4.44 27.85 -31.10
C ILE A 138 -3.24 26.91 -31.09
N LEU A 139 -2.94 26.33 -29.93
CA LEU A 139 -1.80 25.45 -29.77
C LEU A 139 -2.23 23.99 -29.71
N LEU A 140 -1.49 23.12 -30.38
CA LEU A 140 -1.67 21.68 -30.37
C LEU A 140 -0.49 21.01 -29.66
N SER A 141 -0.73 19.94 -28.97
CA SER A 141 0.35 19.03 -28.57
C SER A 141 0.97 18.38 -29.82
N ARG A 142 2.25 18.03 -29.75
CA ARG A 142 2.96 17.37 -30.86
C ARG A 142 2.22 16.13 -31.35
N HIS A 143 1.67 15.34 -30.43
CA HIS A 143 0.89 14.13 -30.74
C HIS A 143 -0.32 14.41 -31.66
N VAL A 144 -1.12 15.44 -31.36
CA VAL A 144 -2.26 15.81 -32.18
C VAL A 144 -1.82 16.39 -33.53
N ALA A 145 -0.72 17.14 -33.54
CA ALA A 145 -0.19 17.69 -34.78
C ALA A 145 0.32 16.57 -35.72
N GLU A 146 0.97 15.55 -35.22
CA GLU A 146 1.45 14.39 -35.98
C GLU A 146 0.28 13.64 -36.63
N ASP A 147 -0.82 13.43 -35.89
CA ASP A 147 -2.03 12.79 -36.44
C ASP A 147 -2.59 13.61 -37.62
N LEU A 148 -2.58 14.93 -37.50
CA LEU A 148 -3.10 15.85 -38.54
C LEU A 148 -2.15 16.01 -39.71
N GLU A 149 -0.83 15.98 -39.54
CA GLU A 149 0.18 16.07 -40.59
C GLU A 149 0.00 15.01 -41.68
N HIS A 150 -0.66 13.88 -41.40
CA HIS A 150 -1.01 12.86 -42.38
C HIS A 150 -2.07 13.31 -43.40
N TYR A 151 -2.77 14.44 -43.18
CA TYR A 151 -3.80 14.97 -44.06
C TYR A 151 -3.29 16.23 -44.76
N PRO A 152 -3.23 16.28 -46.10
CA PRO A 152 -2.66 17.44 -46.84
C PRO A 152 -3.28 18.80 -46.49
N ARG A 153 -4.56 18.83 -46.09
CA ARG A 153 -5.28 20.07 -45.74
C ARG A 153 -4.75 20.78 -44.51
N TRP A 154 -4.05 20.03 -43.59
CA TRP A 154 -3.55 20.58 -42.34
C TRP A 154 -2.08 21.02 -42.42
N GLN A 155 -1.29 20.46 -43.35
CA GLN A 155 0.15 20.69 -43.42
C GLN A 155 0.57 22.15 -43.54
N SER A 156 -0.20 22.97 -44.27
CA SER A 156 0.08 24.41 -44.43
C SER A 156 -0.31 25.26 -43.21
N CYS A 157 -1.05 24.70 -42.27
CA CYS A 157 -1.60 25.44 -41.12
C CYS A 157 -0.84 25.14 -39.79
N LEU A 158 -0.01 24.09 -39.76
CA LEU A 158 0.70 23.61 -38.58
C LEU A 158 2.15 24.13 -38.58
N HIS A 159 2.52 24.83 -37.51
CA HIS A 159 3.83 25.47 -37.39
C HIS A 159 4.49 25.07 -36.07
N SER A 160 5.55 24.27 -36.13
CA SER A 160 6.25 23.81 -34.92
C SER A 160 6.89 24.97 -34.16
N LEU A 161 6.63 25.08 -32.89
CA LEU A 161 7.20 26.08 -31.98
C LEU A 161 8.34 25.53 -31.10
N GLY A 162 8.51 24.21 -31.07
CA GLY A 162 9.48 23.53 -30.19
C GLY A 162 8.96 23.26 -28.78
N GLU A 163 9.89 23.14 -27.82
CA GLU A 163 9.56 22.84 -26.43
C GLU A 163 9.17 24.06 -25.61
N CYS A 164 8.09 23.97 -24.89
CA CYS A 164 7.63 24.98 -23.91
C CYS A 164 7.70 24.34 -22.50
N GLU A 165 8.36 25.04 -21.58
CA GLU A 165 8.37 24.64 -20.16
C GLU A 165 7.15 25.24 -19.46
N VAL A 166 6.35 24.38 -18.82
CA VAL A 166 5.13 24.74 -18.11
C VAL A 166 5.29 24.51 -16.61
N LYS A 167 4.27 24.84 -15.82
CA LYS A 167 4.29 24.69 -14.36
C LYS A 167 4.77 23.28 -13.96
N HIS A 168 5.55 23.21 -12.89
CA HIS A 168 6.21 22.01 -12.36
C HIS A 168 7.33 21.43 -13.24
N GLY A 169 7.97 22.23 -14.10
CA GLY A 169 9.14 21.81 -14.90
C GLY A 169 8.84 20.81 -16.01
N VAL A 170 7.57 20.59 -16.31
CA VAL A 170 7.16 19.71 -17.42
C VAL A 170 7.42 20.40 -18.74
N ARG A 171 8.05 19.70 -19.70
CA ARG A 171 8.29 20.19 -21.05
C ARG A 171 7.28 19.59 -22.00
N VAL A 172 6.60 20.45 -22.75
CA VAL A 172 5.60 20.06 -23.75
C VAL A 172 6.04 20.56 -25.11
N GLN A 173 6.10 19.69 -26.11
CA GLN A 173 6.30 20.09 -27.48
C GLN A 173 4.98 20.63 -28.06
N VAL A 174 5.01 21.84 -28.55
CA VAL A 174 3.82 22.54 -29.03
C VAL A 174 3.95 22.94 -30.50
N VAL A 175 2.81 22.87 -31.19
CA VAL A 175 2.64 23.27 -32.58
C VAL A 175 1.56 24.37 -32.63
N ASN A 176 1.82 25.44 -33.31
CA ASN A 176 0.86 26.52 -33.48
C ASN A 176 0.02 26.30 -34.77
N LEU A 177 -1.28 26.45 -34.64
CA LEU A 177 -2.19 26.40 -35.77
C LEU A 177 -2.64 27.82 -36.14
N TYR A 178 -2.28 28.26 -37.32
CA TYR A 178 -2.76 29.53 -37.87
C TYR A 178 -2.81 29.52 -39.39
N THR A 179 -3.67 30.34 -39.95
CA THR A 179 -3.78 30.64 -41.38
C THR A 179 -4.17 32.11 -41.57
N ASP A 180 -4.33 32.55 -42.82
CA ASP A 180 -4.88 33.85 -43.07
C ASP A 180 -6.27 34.01 -42.46
N GLY A 181 -6.33 34.69 -41.35
CA GLY A 181 -7.56 34.95 -40.66
C GLY A 181 -7.96 34.03 -39.56
N VAL A 182 -7.13 33.11 -39.12
CA VAL A 182 -7.36 32.18 -38.00
C VAL A 182 -6.09 32.04 -37.17
N GLY A 183 -6.21 32.08 -35.87
CA GLY A 183 -5.09 31.92 -34.95
C GLY A 183 -4.18 33.16 -34.88
N ASN A 184 -3.09 33.05 -34.15
CA ASN A 184 -2.06 34.09 -33.99
C ASN A 184 -0.73 33.56 -34.50
N SER A 185 -0.16 34.19 -35.53
CA SER A 185 1.11 33.79 -36.14
C SER A 185 2.35 34.17 -35.35
N ALA A 186 2.20 35.02 -34.33
CA ALA A 186 3.32 35.43 -33.50
C ALA A 186 3.88 34.29 -32.66
N ILE A 187 5.17 34.30 -32.37
CA ILE A 187 5.74 33.33 -31.42
C ILE A 187 5.30 33.75 -30.01
N PRO A 188 4.74 32.84 -29.20
CA PRO A 188 4.33 33.12 -27.84
C PRO A 188 5.45 33.73 -26.98
N ALA A 189 5.12 34.68 -26.11
CA ALA A 189 6.08 35.42 -25.29
C ALA A 189 6.94 34.49 -24.42
N LYS A 190 6.40 33.38 -23.95
CA LYS A 190 7.15 32.36 -23.22
C LYS A 190 8.28 31.73 -24.04
N LEU A 191 8.08 31.53 -25.34
CA LEU A 191 9.06 30.91 -26.23
C LEU A 191 10.04 31.93 -26.80
N ARG A 192 9.66 33.23 -26.92
CA ARG A 192 10.56 34.34 -27.34
C ARG A 192 11.71 34.58 -26.36
N ARG A 193 11.48 34.38 -25.04
CA ARG A 193 12.52 34.55 -24.01
C ARG A 193 13.66 33.55 -24.11
N SER A 194 13.44 32.39 -24.75
CA SER A 194 14.46 31.39 -25.00
C SER A 194 15.29 31.63 -26.29
N ALA A 195 14.77 32.39 -27.23
CA ALA A 195 15.40 32.62 -28.56
C ALA A 195 16.29 33.88 -28.66
N THR A 196 16.06 34.90 -27.81
CA THR A 196 16.78 36.19 -27.86
C THR A 196 18.16 36.17 -27.19
N ALA A 197 18.67 35.01 -26.75
CA ALA A 197 20.01 34.90 -26.18
C ALA A 197 21.16 34.71 -27.20
N ARG A 198 20.90 34.76 -28.51
CA ARG A 198 21.92 34.35 -29.52
C ARG A 198 22.46 35.41 -30.44
N THR A 199 22.00 36.63 -30.51
CA THR A 199 22.59 37.64 -31.45
C THR A 199 22.55 39.07 -30.93
N ALA A 200 23.51 39.52 -30.16
CA ALA A 200 24.02 40.88 -30.20
C ALA A 200 25.29 41.11 -29.34
N LYS A 201 26.31 41.54 -29.98
CA LYS A 201 27.49 42.29 -29.50
C LYS A 201 28.71 41.57 -28.99
N ARG A 202 29.55 41.29 -29.92
CA ARG A 202 30.93 40.79 -29.76
C ARG A 202 31.99 41.82 -29.30
N TRP A 203 31.68 43.01 -28.78
CA TRP A 203 32.67 44.06 -28.49
C TRP A 203 32.54 44.83 -27.16
N LYS A 204 31.70 44.39 -26.22
CA LYS A 204 31.79 44.80 -24.81
C LYS A 204 32.05 43.63 -23.88
N LEU A 205 32.61 42.52 -24.41
CA LEU A 205 32.60 41.21 -23.80
C LEU A 205 33.76 40.93 -22.84
N THR A 206 34.90 41.62 -22.95
CA THR A 206 36.06 41.30 -22.14
C THR A 206 35.99 41.85 -20.70
N GLY A 207 35.39 42.99 -20.49
CA GLY A 207 35.17 43.54 -19.12
C GLY A 207 33.97 42.91 -18.41
N ALA A 208 32.89 42.58 -19.18
CA ALA A 208 31.70 41.92 -18.63
C ALA A 208 31.94 40.40 -18.35
N ILE A 209 32.79 39.74 -19.15
CA ILE A 209 33.16 38.34 -18.91
C ILE A 209 34.02 38.21 -17.65
N ALA A 210 34.99 39.11 -17.38
CA ALA A 210 35.74 39.08 -16.15
C ALA A 210 34.87 39.38 -14.93
N GLY A 211 33.94 40.33 -15.01
CA GLY A 211 32.96 40.60 -13.95
C GLY A 211 31.94 39.45 -13.75
N LEU A 212 31.49 38.83 -14.87
CA LEU A 212 30.60 37.67 -14.83
C LEU A 212 31.30 36.41 -14.31
N VAL A 213 32.57 36.23 -14.68
CA VAL A 213 33.39 35.10 -14.17
C VAL A 213 33.68 35.29 -12.68
N ILE A 214 33.99 36.51 -12.22
CA ILE A 214 34.15 36.79 -10.79
C ILE A 214 32.79 36.68 -10.08
N PHE A 215 31.70 37.10 -10.66
CA PHE A 215 30.35 36.92 -10.11
C PHE A 215 29.93 35.45 -10.14
N LEU A 216 30.21 34.70 -11.21
CA LEU A 216 29.96 33.26 -11.30
C LEU A 216 30.87 32.48 -10.36
N ILE A 217 32.14 32.84 -10.22
CA ILE A 217 33.05 32.26 -9.24
C ILE A 217 32.59 32.65 -7.82
N GLY A 218 32.18 33.86 -7.58
CA GLY A 218 31.60 34.33 -6.33
C GLY A 218 30.26 33.66 -6.02
N ALA A 219 29.38 33.49 -7.03
CA ALA A 219 28.11 32.81 -6.91
C ALA A 219 28.29 31.29 -6.78
N LEU A 220 29.25 30.69 -7.50
CA LEU A 220 29.64 29.30 -7.35
C LEU A 220 30.34 29.07 -6.00
N TYR A 221 31.17 30.00 -5.56
CA TYR A 221 31.80 29.97 -4.24
C TYR A 221 30.78 30.19 -3.13
N TYR A 222 29.85 31.13 -3.28
CA TYR A 222 28.73 31.35 -2.38
C TYR A 222 27.79 30.14 -2.35
N ARG A 223 27.49 29.53 -3.53
CA ARG A 223 26.69 28.32 -3.65
C ARG A 223 27.44 27.07 -3.18
N SER A 224 28.77 27.05 -3.23
CA SER A 224 29.65 26.04 -2.64
C SER A 224 29.73 26.13 -1.12
N LEU A 225 29.65 27.34 -0.57
CA LEU A 225 29.61 27.60 0.87
C LEU A 225 28.22 27.36 1.46
N HIS A 226 27.15 27.61 0.71
CA HIS A 226 25.76 27.36 1.11
C HIS A 226 25.26 26.21 0.25
N GLY A 227 25.24 24.98 0.81
CA GLY A 227 24.78 23.80 0.10
C GLY A 227 23.39 24.05 -0.53
N ALA A 228 23.17 23.54 -1.76
CA ALA A 228 21.88 23.69 -2.43
C ALA A 228 20.76 23.11 -1.54
N PRO A 229 19.61 23.78 -1.41
CA PRO A 229 18.48 23.29 -0.62
C PRO A 229 18.07 21.91 -1.09
N LEU A 230 17.43 21.16 -0.19
CA LEU A 230 16.90 19.84 -0.50
C LEU A 230 15.74 19.97 -1.50
N THR A 231 15.48 18.89 -2.22
CA THR A 231 14.34 18.74 -3.10
C THR A 231 13.47 17.60 -2.55
N ASP A 232 12.23 17.54 -3.01
CA ASP A 232 11.29 16.45 -2.69
C ASP A 232 11.76 15.03 -3.10
N LYS A 233 12.86 14.93 -3.85
CA LYS A 233 13.49 13.66 -4.26
C LYS A 233 14.65 13.23 -3.37
N ASP A 234 15.12 14.11 -2.52
CA ASP A 234 16.30 13.86 -1.69
C ASP A 234 15.92 13.10 -0.41
N THR A 235 16.79 12.18 0.03
CA THR A 235 16.69 11.53 1.33
C THR A 235 17.64 12.17 2.32
N VAL A 236 17.27 12.08 3.61
CA VAL A 236 18.04 12.64 4.73
C VAL A 236 18.25 11.57 5.79
N LEU A 237 19.48 11.42 6.26
CA LEU A 237 19.82 10.53 7.36
C LEU A 237 19.85 11.30 8.69
N LEU A 238 19.30 10.72 9.76
CA LEU A 238 19.43 11.27 11.10
C LEU A 238 20.64 10.63 11.81
N ALA A 239 21.60 11.48 12.23
CA ALA A 239 22.68 11.08 13.12
C ALA A 239 22.19 11.07 14.58
N ASP A 240 22.91 10.37 15.46
CA ASP A 240 22.66 10.41 16.87
C ASP A 240 23.06 11.77 17.47
N PHE A 241 22.35 12.20 18.51
CA PHE A 241 22.67 13.45 19.20
C PHE A 241 23.99 13.38 19.96
N ALA A 242 24.80 14.41 19.84
CA ALA A 242 25.94 14.64 20.73
C ALA A 242 25.41 15.20 22.06
N ASN A 243 25.37 14.34 23.07
CA ASN A 243 24.89 14.69 24.41
C ASN A 243 26.06 15.01 25.33
N SER A 244 26.15 16.27 25.76
CA SER A 244 27.14 16.75 26.73
C SER A 244 26.50 17.18 28.06
N THR A 245 25.24 16.85 28.31
CA THR A 245 24.53 17.19 29.54
C THR A 245 24.87 16.25 30.71
N GLY A 246 25.33 15.04 30.42
CA GLY A 246 25.55 13.99 31.41
C GLY A 246 24.27 13.21 31.78
N ASP A 247 23.09 13.60 31.28
CA ASP A 247 21.84 12.89 31.51
C ASP A 247 21.57 11.92 30.31
N PRO A 248 21.61 10.59 30.53
CA PRO A 248 21.44 9.60 29.49
C PRO A 248 20.04 9.57 28.86
N VAL A 249 19.04 10.25 29.45
CA VAL A 249 17.69 10.31 28.89
C VAL A 249 17.69 10.94 27.48
N PHE A 250 18.65 11.82 27.20
CA PHE A 250 18.73 12.52 25.91
C PHE A 250 19.38 11.71 24.79
N ASP A 251 20.07 10.61 25.08
CA ASP A 251 20.90 9.90 24.08
C ASP A 251 20.10 9.37 22.88
N ALA A 252 19.02 8.63 23.12
CA ALA A 252 18.17 8.10 22.05
C ALA A 252 16.88 8.94 21.83
N THR A 253 16.40 9.58 22.89
CA THR A 253 15.11 10.28 22.93
C THR A 253 15.05 11.44 21.95
N LEU A 254 16.11 12.26 21.85
CA LEU A 254 16.10 13.44 21.00
C LEU A 254 16.16 13.08 19.50
N ARG A 255 16.88 12.02 19.16
CA ARG A 255 16.88 11.50 17.77
C ARG A 255 15.47 11.04 17.37
N GLN A 256 14.80 10.29 18.24
CA GLN A 256 13.43 9.83 18.01
C GLN A 256 12.45 11.00 17.92
N GLY A 257 12.52 11.96 18.86
CA GLY A 257 11.67 13.15 18.82
C GLY A 257 11.87 13.98 17.56
N LEU A 258 13.12 14.12 17.10
CA LEU A 258 13.42 14.79 15.84
C LEU A 258 12.89 13.98 14.63
N ALA A 259 13.01 12.65 14.64
CA ALA A 259 12.46 11.79 13.60
C ALA A 259 10.95 12.01 13.44
N VAL A 260 10.19 11.98 14.54
CA VAL A 260 8.74 12.22 14.52
C VAL A 260 8.40 13.60 13.94
N GLN A 261 9.15 14.65 14.31
CA GLN A 261 8.91 16.00 13.77
C GLN A 261 9.21 16.10 12.28
N LEU A 262 10.26 15.43 11.81
CA LEU A 262 10.63 15.45 10.39
C LEU A 262 9.71 14.56 9.54
N GLN A 263 9.22 13.46 10.08
CA GLN A 263 8.27 12.56 9.40
C GLN A 263 6.89 13.18 9.18
N GLN A 264 6.54 14.25 9.90
CA GLN A 264 5.33 15.03 9.61
C GLN A 264 5.42 15.75 8.26
N SER A 265 6.61 15.93 7.70
CA SER A 265 6.84 16.61 6.44
C SER A 265 6.62 15.68 5.25
N PRO A 266 5.65 15.92 4.35
CA PRO A 266 5.58 15.19 3.09
C PRO A 266 6.71 15.56 2.10
N PHE A 267 7.47 16.64 2.41
CA PHE A 267 8.61 17.08 1.62
C PHE A 267 9.90 16.32 1.97
N LEU A 268 10.12 16.00 3.26
CA LEU A 268 11.32 15.29 3.72
C LEU A 268 11.08 13.78 3.72
N SER A 269 12.09 13.02 3.30
CA SER A 269 12.11 11.57 3.42
C SER A 269 13.33 11.14 4.21
N LEU A 270 13.11 10.46 5.32
CA LEU A 270 14.18 9.89 6.12
C LEU A 270 14.65 8.57 5.51
N VAL A 271 15.95 8.29 5.65
CA VAL A 271 16.51 6.99 5.28
C VAL A 271 15.93 5.93 6.21
N PRO A 272 15.38 4.81 5.68
CA PRO A 272 14.86 3.71 6.49
C PRO A 272 15.91 3.11 7.43
N GLU A 273 15.53 2.74 8.64
CA GLU A 273 16.44 2.11 9.62
C GLU A 273 16.97 0.75 9.14
N SER A 274 16.17 0.00 8.38
CA SER A 274 16.58 -1.24 7.69
C SER A 274 17.80 -1.00 6.81
N GLN A 275 17.77 0.07 6.01
CA GLN A 275 18.87 0.45 5.12
C GLN A 275 20.10 0.93 5.90
N ILE A 276 19.91 1.63 7.00
CA ILE A 276 20.99 2.05 7.91
C ILE A 276 21.68 0.81 8.50
N THR A 277 20.90 -0.09 9.10
CA THR A 277 21.38 -1.33 9.74
C THR A 277 22.14 -2.21 8.75
N GLN A 278 21.57 -2.43 7.57
CA GLN A 278 22.20 -3.22 6.51
C GLN A 278 23.55 -2.60 6.07
N THR A 279 23.56 -1.27 5.87
CA THR A 279 24.78 -0.58 5.42
C THR A 279 25.85 -0.57 6.51
N LEU A 280 25.49 -0.46 7.79
CA LEU A 280 26.42 -0.64 8.92
C LEU A 280 27.06 -2.03 8.90
N GLY A 281 26.27 -3.08 8.66
CA GLY A 281 26.78 -4.45 8.49
C GLY A 281 27.80 -4.56 7.34
N LEU A 282 27.51 -3.94 6.19
CA LEU A 282 28.44 -3.86 5.04
C LEU A 282 29.71 -3.04 5.35
N MET A 283 29.67 -2.15 6.34
CA MET A 283 30.82 -1.41 6.84
C MET A 283 31.59 -2.18 7.92
N GLY A 284 31.17 -3.41 8.26
CA GLY A 284 31.75 -4.21 9.35
C GLY A 284 31.48 -3.64 10.74
N ARG A 285 30.40 -2.87 10.89
CA ARG A 285 29.99 -2.25 12.16
C ARG A 285 28.79 -2.97 12.76
N PRO A 286 28.64 -2.97 14.09
CA PRO A 286 27.43 -3.46 14.74
C PRO A 286 26.17 -2.75 14.25
N ALA A 287 25.04 -3.45 14.19
CA ALA A 287 23.74 -2.91 13.78
C ALA A 287 23.29 -1.71 14.64
N ASP A 288 23.73 -1.66 15.89
CA ASP A 288 23.43 -0.61 16.86
C ASP A 288 24.58 0.40 17.07
N ALA A 289 25.53 0.46 16.12
CA ALA A 289 26.62 1.42 16.18
C ALA A 289 26.10 2.85 16.26
N ARG A 290 26.70 3.65 17.14
CA ARG A 290 26.34 5.07 17.28
C ARG A 290 26.61 5.82 15.97
N LEU A 291 25.60 6.51 15.45
CA LEU A 291 25.66 7.28 14.21
C LEU A 291 26.31 8.65 14.45
N THR A 292 27.65 8.67 14.65
CA THR A 292 28.37 9.94 14.69
C THR A 292 28.30 10.66 13.34
N PRO A 293 28.56 11.99 13.28
CA PRO A 293 28.55 12.72 12.00
C PRO A 293 29.45 12.10 10.93
N GLU A 294 30.60 11.49 11.33
CA GLU A 294 31.52 10.81 10.42
C GLU A 294 30.89 9.54 9.84
N ILE A 295 30.27 8.72 10.70
CA ILE A 295 29.59 7.48 10.29
C ILE A 295 28.37 7.84 9.45
N ALA A 296 27.58 8.84 9.86
CA ALA A 296 26.42 9.31 9.12
C ALA A 296 26.80 9.80 7.72
N ARG A 297 27.92 10.50 7.59
CA ARG A 297 28.44 10.93 6.28
C ARG A 297 28.82 9.72 5.41
N GLU A 298 29.56 8.76 5.95
CA GLU A 298 29.95 7.56 5.21
C GLU A 298 28.72 6.75 4.77
N LEU A 299 27.75 6.55 5.65
CA LEU A 299 26.46 5.94 5.31
C LEU A 299 25.78 6.67 4.15
N CYS A 300 25.60 8.00 4.26
CA CYS A 300 24.99 8.81 3.20
C CYS A 300 25.69 8.64 1.85
N GLN A 301 27.01 8.54 1.83
CA GLN A 301 27.75 8.33 0.58
C GLN A 301 27.47 6.97 -0.05
N ARG A 302 27.36 5.91 0.77
CA ARG A 302 27.07 4.54 0.33
C ARG A 302 25.63 4.38 -0.17
N ILE A 303 24.67 4.95 0.56
CA ILE A 303 23.24 4.88 0.23
C ILE A 303 22.78 6.01 -0.73
N ARG A 304 23.71 6.91 -1.12
CA ARG A 304 23.46 8.06 -1.98
C ARG A 304 22.45 9.08 -1.41
N SER A 305 22.38 9.18 -0.09
CA SER A 305 21.59 10.22 0.57
C SER A 305 22.31 11.56 0.44
N LYS A 306 21.54 12.64 0.15
CA LYS A 306 22.12 13.97 -0.12
C LYS A 306 22.65 14.66 1.13
N ALA A 307 22.01 14.43 2.28
CA ALA A 307 22.34 15.10 3.52
C ALA A 307 22.14 14.21 4.74
N PHE A 308 22.77 14.60 5.83
CA PHE A 308 22.43 14.11 7.16
C PHE A 308 22.14 15.27 8.11
N ILE A 309 21.31 15.02 9.10
CA ILE A 309 21.03 15.97 10.19
C ILE A 309 21.75 15.47 11.43
N ALA A 310 22.63 16.32 12.00
CA ALA A 310 23.30 16.12 13.27
C ALA A 310 22.65 16.98 14.35
N GLY A 311 22.36 16.37 15.49
CA GLY A 311 21.85 17.04 16.67
C GLY A 311 22.88 17.12 17.78
N SER A 312 22.79 18.13 18.64
CA SER A 312 23.56 18.25 19.87
C SER A 312 22.72 18.81 21.00
N ILE A 313 23.02 18.43 22.23
CA ILE A 313 22.45 19.04 23.43
C ILE A 313 23.54 19.26 24.47
N ALA A 314 23.51 20.42 25.09
CA ALA A 314 24.41 20.80 26.17
C ALA A 314 23.61 21.47 27.30
N SER A 315 24.04 21.33 28.57
CA SER A 315 23.49 22.05 29.72
C SER A 315 24.34 23.27 30.07
N LEU A 316 23.69 24.36 30.36
CA LEU A 316 24.32 25.60 30.83
C LEU A 316 23.59 26.07 32.10
N GLY A 317 23.99 25.54 33.24
CA GLY A 317 23.25 25.70 34.50
C GLY A 317 21.90 24.94 34.43
N SER A 318 20.79 25.66 34.65
CA SER A 318 19.43 25.11 34.49
C SER A 318 18.90 25.13 33.04
N GLU A 319 19.61 25.79 32.14
CA GLU A 319 19.23 25.92 30.71
C GLU A 319 19.82 24.79 29.87
N TYR A 320 19.12 24.41 28.81
CA TYR A 320 19.61 23.49 27.82
C TYR A 320 19.71 24.17 26.44
N VAL A 321 20.78 23.89 25.74
CA VAL A 321 20.98 24.39 24.38
C VAL A 321 20.96 23.21 23.39
N ILE A 322 20.04 23.25 22.45
CA ILE A 322 19.87 22.24 21.40
C ILE A 322 20.38 22.84 20.09
N GLY A 323 21.31 22.17 19.44
CA GLY A 323 21.80 22.51 18.11
C GLY A 323 21.32 21.45 17.09
N LEU A 324 20.79 21.91 15.96
CA LEU A 324 20.39 21.08 14.83
C LEU A 324 21.11 21.57 13.57
N ARG A 325 21.77 20.66 12.85
CA ARG A 325 22.56 21.02 11.67
C ARG A 325 22.36 20.02 10.54
N GLY A 326 21.81 20.50 9.43
CA GLY A 326 21.74 19.78 8.15
C GLY A 326 23.04 19.96 7.36
N VAL A 327 23.69 18.86 7.01
CA VAL A 327 25.00 18.85 6.36
C VAL A 327 24.93 18.07 5.05
N ASN A 328 25.45 18.64 3.98
CA ASN A 328 25.61 17.96 2.70
C ASN A 328 26.65 16.83 2.83
N SER A 329 26.26 15.61 2.50
CA SER A 329 27.07 14.42 2.68
C SER A 329 28.35 14.39 1.83
N ARG A 330 28.35 15.07 0.68
CA ARG A 330 29.48 15.10 -0.25
C ARG A 330 30.43 16.26 0.06
N THR A 331 29.89 17.48 0.19
CA THR A 331 30.68 18.72 0.32
C THR A 331 31.01 19.06 1.77
N THR A 332 30.36 18.45 2.75
CA THR A 332 30.38 18.82 4.18
C THR A 332 29.89 20.23 4.48
N ALA A 333 29.33 20.92 3.47
CA ALA A 333 28.75 22.24 3.67
C ALA A 333 27.49 22.16 4.51
N THR A 334 27.33 23.11 5.44
CA THR A 334 26.10 23.27 6.19
C THR A 334 25.00 23.78 5.27
N ILE A 335 23.90 23.04 5.14
CA ILE A 335 22.71 23.43 4.37
C ILE A 335 21.81 24.31 5.23
N ALA A 336 21.59 23.89 6.48
CA ALA A 336 20.74 24.57 7.44
C ALA A 336 21.30 24.40 8.84
N GLU A 337 21.13 25.38 9.70
CA GLU A 337 21.54 25.32 11.11
C GLU A 337 20.57 26.09 12.00
N GLU A 338 20.19 25.47 13.13
CA GLU A 338 19.36 26.07 14.16
C GLU A 338 19.94 25.80 15.53
N GLN A 339 19.83 26.80 16.41
CA GLN A 339 20.17 26.71 17.82
C GLN A 339 19.01 27.23 18.65
N ILE A 340 18.54 26.42 19.61
CA ILE A 340 17.38 26.72 20.43
C ILE A 340 17.72 26.50 21.91
N GLN A 341 17.15 27.33 22.77
CA GLN A 341 17.28 27.22 24.23
C GLN A 341 16.00 26.68 24.86
N ALA A 342 16.17 25.85 25.87
CA ALA A 342 15.09 25.36 26.74
C ALA A 342 15.39 25.73 28.20
N SER A 343 14.41 26.34 28.87
CA SER A 343 14.54 26.83 30.23
C SER A 343 14.26 25.75 31.28
N GLY A 344 14.79 24.55 31.06
CA GLY A 344 14.61 23.39 31.92
C GLY A 344 14.42 22.13 31.15
N LYS A 345 14.59 20.98 31.83
CA LYS A 345 14.47 19.64 31.23
C LYS A 345 13.09 19.41 30.57
N GLU A 346 12.04 19.89 31.21
CA GLU A 346 10.64 19.74 30.80
C GLU A 346 10.33 20.49 29.48
N LYS A 347 11.16 21.49 29.13
CA LYS A 347 10.98 22.30 27.92
C LYS A 347 11.84 21.84 26.74
N VAL A 348 12.60 20.78 26.90
CA VAL A 348 13.51 20.26 25.86
C VAL A 348 12.74 19.78 24.64
N LEU A 349 11.61 19.07 24.81
CA LEU A 349 10.80 18.58 23.70
C LEU A 349 10.13 19.73 22.93
N ASP A 350 9.59 20.75 23.62
CA ASP A 350 9.05 21.96 22.99
C ASP A 350 10.12 22.72 22.21
N ALA A 351 11.32 22.88 22.80
CA ALA A 351 12.43 23.51 22.10
C ALA A 351 12.90 22.72 20.88
N LEU A 352 12.96 21.39 20.97
CA LEU A 352 13.29 20.50 19.84
C LEU A 352 12.27 20.66 18.71
N SER A 353 10.98 20.69 19.04
CA SER A 353 9.89 20.89 18.09
C SER A 353 10.06 22.20 17.32
N ARG A 354 10.21 23.31 18.02
CA ARG A 354 10.44 24.65 17.41
C ARG A 354 11.70 24.69 16.53
N GLY A 355 12.75 24.01 16.97
CA GLY A 355 13.98 23.90 16.19
C GLY A 355 13.81 23.08 14.93
N ALA A 356 13.10 21.97 15.00
CA ALA A 356 12.80 21.13 13.87
C ALA A 356 11.97 21.86 12.81
N THR A 357 10.93 22.62 13.22
CA THR A 357 10.12 23.44 12.32
C THR A 357 10.97 24.45 11.53
N LYS A 358 11.84 25.20 12.24
CA LYS A 358 12.75 26.15 11.60
C LYS A 358 13.78 25.47 10.70
N LEU A 359 14.25 24.28 11.10
CA LEU A 359 15.17 23.50 10.28
C LEU A 359 14.49 23.04 8.99
N ARG A 360 13.23 22.56 9.05
CA ARG A 360 12.42 22.16 7.89
C ARG A 360 12.27 23.32 6.89
N GLU A 361 11.94 24.51 7.39
CA GLU A 361 11.86 25.73 6.56
C GLU A 361 13.18 26.01 5.85
N LYS A 362 14.31 26.02 6.57
CA LYS A 362 15.64 26.26 6.00
C LYS A 362 16.11 25.17 5.04
N LEU A 363 15.63 23.93 5.21
CA LEU A 363 15.91 22.83 4.29
C LEU A 363 15.13 22.93 2.99
N GLY A 364 14.11 23.79 2.91
CA GLY A 364 13.39 24.11 1.68
C GLY A 364 11.89 23.76 1.69
N GLU A 365 11.33 23.35 2.83
CA GLU A 365 9.91 23.10 2.96
C GLU A 365 9.09 24.40 2.86
N SER A 366 7.94 24.34 2.19
CA SER A 366 7.09 25.51 1.99
C SER A 366 6.36 25.91 3.28
N LEU A 367 6.10 27.21 3.47
CA LEU A 367 5.32 27.70 4.61
C LEU A 367 3.92 27.11 4.66
N SER A 368 3.28 26.86 3.51
CA SER A 368 1.96 26.23 3.46
C SER A 368 1.99 24.79 3.94
N THR A 369 3.06 24.05 3.63
CA THR A 369 3.26 22.67 4.12
C THR A 369 3.50 22.67 5.63
N LEU A 370 4.36 23.55 6.13
CA LEU A 370 4.61 23.70 7.57
C LEU A 370 3.33 24.04 8.34
N GLN A 371 2.52 24.99 7.83
CA GLN A 371 1.25 25.35 8.49
C GLN A 371 0.26 24.19 8.58
N LYS A 372 0.29 23.28 7.62
CA LYS A 372 -0.60 22.12 7.58
C LYS A 372 -0.07 20.93 8.38
N PHE A 373 1.23 20.68 8.35
CA PHE A 373 1.86 19.46 8.83
C PHE A 373 2.90 19.69 9.93
N ASP A 374 2.65 20.60 10.88
CA ASP A 374 3.57 20.90 11.96
C ASP A 374 2.85 20.87 13.32
N THR A 375 2.48 19.67 13.75
CA THR A 375 1.94 19.45 15.10
C THR A 375 3.10 19.46 16.10
N PRO A 376 3.04 20.27 17.18
CA PRO A 376 4.07 20.29 18.21
C PRO A 376 4.34 18.90 18.79
N LEU A 377 5.61 18.56 19.01
CA LEU A 377 6.03 17.22 19.45
C LEU A 377 5.33 16.74 20.73
N GLU A 378 5.12 17.64 21.68
CA GLU A 378 4.42 17.35 22.93
C GLU A 378 2.93 16.97 22.71
N GLN A 379 2.33 17.42 21.61
CA GLN A 379 0.97 17.05 21.21
C GLN A 379 0.96 15.79 20.35
N ALA A 380 1.90 15.69 19.41
CA ALA A 380 1.99 14.58 18.51
C ALA A 380 2.36 13.25 19.21
N THR A 381 3.19 13.29 20.25
CA THR A 381 3.70 12.09 20.93
C THR A 381 3.35 12.09 22.42
N THR A 382 4.28 12.55 23.26
CA THR A 382 4.18 12.61 24.71
C THR A 382 4.92 13.83 25.23
N THR A 383 4.46 14.35 26.38
CA THR A 383 5.19 15.39 27.14
C THR A 383 6.30 14.82 28.02
N SER A 384 6.35 13.49 28.21
CA SER A 384 7.32 12.82 29.07
C SER A 384 8.55 12.37 28.30
N LEU A 385 9.71 12.91 28.67
CA LEU A 385 11.01 12.45 28.12
C LEU A 385 11.26 10.97 28.41
N GLU A 386 10.87 10.51 29.59
CA GLU A 386 11.04 9.11 30.01
C GLU A 386 10.12 8.16 29.21
N ALA A 387 8.89 8.58 28.90
CA ALA A 387 8.00 7.81 28.04
C ALA A 387 8.55 7.74 26.61
N LEU A 388 9.04 8.87 26.08
CA LEU A 388 9.65 8.93 24.77
C LEU A 388 10.97 8.11 24.71
N GLN A 389 11.73 8.07 25.80
CA GLN A 389 12.92 7.23 25.92
C GLN A 389 12.56 5.74 25.84
N ALA A 390 11.59 5.31 26.63
CA ALA A 390 11.11 3.93 26.58
C ALA A 390 10.62 3.57 25.16
N TYR A 391 9.83 4.44 24.54
CA TYR A 391 9.37 4.27 23.15
C TYR A 391 10.54 4.15 22.17
N SER A 392 11.54 5.04 22.29
CA SER A 392 12.73 5.02 21.43
C SER A 392 13.55 3.72 21.54
N LEU A 393 13.69 3.18 22.76
CA LEU A 393 14.34 1.88 22.99
C LEU A 393 13.53 0.72 22.40
N GLY A 394 12.20 0.80 22.51
CA GLY A 394 11.28 -0.13 21.85
C GLY A 394 11.44 -0.13 20.33
N MET A 395 11.43 1.05 19.70
CA MET A 395 11.66 1.20 18.25
C MET A 395 13.03 0.66 17.82
N LYS A 396 14.08 0.92 18.58
CA LYS A 396 15.42 0.38 18.30
C LYS A 396 15.46 -1.15 18.38
N SER A 397 14.72 -1.76 19.30
CA SER A 397 14.61 -3.24 19.39
C SER A 397 13.78 -3.80 18.24
N LEU A 398 12.66 -3.18 17.94
CA LEU A 398 11.73 -3.62 16.90
C LEU A 398 12.34 -3.51 15.49
N VAL A 399 12.72 -2.29 15.11
CA VAL A 399 13.16 -2.01 13.72
C VAL A 399 14.63 -2.33 13.53
N GLY A 400 15.48 -2.05 14.53
CA GLY A 400 16.92 -2.27 14.41
C GLY A 400 17.35 -3.72 14.55
N ARG A 401 16.62 -4.54 15.32
CA ARG A 401 16.98 -5.94 15.64
C ARG A 401 15.92 -6.97 15.25
N GLY A 402 14.70 -6.53 14.92
CA GLY A 402 13.56 -7.42 14.70
C GLY A 402 13.10 -8.17 15.95
N ASP A 403 13.49 -7.68 17.15
CA ASP A 403 13.21 -8.35 18.42
C ASP A 403 11.90 -7.84 19.02
N ASN A 404 10.81 -8.46 18.62
CA ASN A 404 9.46 -8.14 19.11
C ASN A 404 9.34 -8.35 20.63
N ALA A 405 9.96 -9.39 21.18
CA ALA A 405 9.86 -9.71 22.60
C ALA A 405 10.56 -8.66 23.49
N ALA A 406 11.75 -8.20 23.09
CA ALA A 406 12.43 -7.10 23.78
C ALA A 406 11.68 -5.77 23.61
N ALA A 407 11.14 -5.49 22.43
CA ALA A 407 10.38 -4.27 22.14
C ALA A 407 9.12 -4.15 22.99
N LEU A 408 8.43 -5.27 23.22
CA LEU A 408 7.19 -5.34 24.01
C LEU A 408 7.33 -4.65 25.37
N SER A 409 8.36 -5.00 26.15
CA SER A 409 8.56 -4.46 27.51
C SER A 409 8.78 -2.92 27.50
N PHE A 410 9.45 -2.40 26.48
CA PHE A 410 9.70 -0.98 26.34
C PHE A 410 8.43 -0.19 25.98
N PHE A 411 7.60 -0.69 25.06
CA PHE A 411 6.34 -0.03 24.74
C PHE A 411 5.33 -0.11 25.89
N GLN A 412 5.26 -1.24 26.61
CA GLN A 412 4.49 -1.35 27.83
C GLN A 412 4.95 -0.31 28.86
N ARG A 413 6.26 -0.13 29.04
CA ARG A 413 6.80 0.90 29.92
C ARG A 413 6.45 2.32 29.45
N ALA A 414 6.47 2.58 28.14
CA ALA A 414 6.10 3.91 27.61
C ALA A 414 4.65 4.27 27.93
N ILE A 415 3.70 3.33 27.77
CA ILE A 415 2.27 3.55 28.08
C ILE A 415 1.97 3.55 29.58
N GLU A 416 2.77 2.89 30.41
CA GLU A 416 2.69 3.00 31.87
C GLU A 416 3.06 4.41 32.35
N ILE A 417 4.11 5.00 31.76
CA ILE A 417 4.57 6.36 32.10
C ILE A 417 3.58 7.40 31.57
N ASP A 418 3.17 7.27 30.30
CA ASP A 418 2.16 8.14 29.69
C ASP A 418 1.01 7.34 29.06
N PRO A 419 -0.09 7.11 29.78
CA PRO A 419 -1.28 6.42 29.28
C PRO A 419 -2.02 7.14 28.12
N LYS A 420 -1.55 8.31 27.70
CA LYS A 420 -2.13 9.10 26.59
C LYS A 420 -1.26 9.08 25.34
N PHE A 421 -0.18 8.35 25.34
CA PHE A 421 0.73 8.24 24.21
C PHE A 421 0.12 7.34 23.11
N ALA A 422 -0.67 7.94 22.22
CA ALA A 422 -1.45 7.22 21.19
C ALA A 422 -0.59 6.30 20.31
N ASN A 423 0.53 6.83 19.80
CA ASN A 423 1.38 6.07 18.89
C ASN A 423 2.12 4.91 19.60
N ALA A 424 2.41 5.03 20.88
CA ALA A 424 2.97 3.91 21.66
C ALA A 424 2.00 2.72 21.73
N TYR A 425 0.70 2.99 21.87
CA TYR A 425 -0.33 1.94 21.76
C TYR A 425 -0.42 1.35 20.37
N ALA A 426 -0.31 2.17 19.31
CA ALA A 426 -0.37 1.66 17.93
C ALA A 426 0.80 0.70 17.65
N VAL A 427 2.03 1.10 17.97
CA VAL A 427 3.20 0.24 17.79
C VAL A 427 3.18 -0.98 18.73
N LEU A 428 2.64 -0.83 19.93
CA LEU A 428 2.41 -1.98 20.83
C LEU A 428 1.44 -2.98 20.20
N GLY A 429 0.39 -2.50 19.52
CA GLY A 429 -0.53 -3.34 18.76
C GLY A 429 0.18 -4.07 17.62
N GLU A 430 1.08 -3.41 16.88
CA GLU A 430 1.90 -4.06 15.86
C GLU A 430 2.80 -5.15 16.44
N VAL A 431 3.43 -4.89 17.59
CA VAL A 431 4.26 -5.90 18.27
C VAL A 431 3.44 -7.12 18.67
N TYR A 432 2.25 -6.92 19.24
CA TYR A 432 1.35 -8.03 19.56
C TYR A 432 0.90 -8.78 18.29
N SER A 433 0.59 -8.05 17.22
CA SER A 433 0.23 -8.64 15.92
C SER A 433 1.38 -9.48 15.34
N ASN A 434 2.62 -8.96 15.40
CA ASN A 434 3.81 -9.69 14.97
C ASN A 434 4.09 -10.95 15.83
N LEU A 435 3.59 -10.97 17.05
CA LEU A 435 3.63 -12.14 17.94
C LEU A 435 2.39 -13.03 17.80
N SER A 436 1.51 -12.75 16.84
CA SER A 436 0.22 -13.42 16.61
C SER A 436 -0.73 -13.41 17.82
N GLU A 437 -0.59 -12.44 18.72
CA GLU A 437 -1.48 -12.21 19.88
C GLU A 437 -2.56 -11.19 19.48
N MET A 438 -3.44 -11.59 18.53
CA MET A 438 -4.37 -10.69 17.83
C MET A 438 -5.40 -10.03 18.77
N GLY A 439 -5.82 -10.71 19.83
CA GLY A 439 -6.71 -10.12 20.82
C GLY A 439 -6.08 -8.93 21.54
N LEU A 440 -4.82 -9.07 21.99
CA LEU A 440 -4.07 -7.97 22.62
C LEU A 440 -3.74 -6.85 21.62
N ALA A 441 -3.47 -7.21 20.37
CA ALA A 441 -3.25 -6.24 19.29
C ALA A 441 -4.50 -5.37 19.07
N ALA A 442 -5.68 -5.99 18.98
CA ALA A 442 -6.95 -5.29 18.78
C ALA A 442 -7.24 -4.30 19.92
N ASP A 443 -7.01 -4.72 21.19
CA ASP A 443 -7.18 -3.85 22.35
C ASP A 443 -6.23 -2.64 22.31
N ALA A 444 -4.98 -2.85 21.91
CA ALA A 444 -3.98 -1.78 21.80
C ALA A 444 -4.34 -0.82 20.65
N PHE A 445 -4.73 -1.30 19.48
CA PHE A 445 -5.19 -0.47 18.36
C PHE A 445 -6.46 0.32 18.70
N GLN A 446 -7.42 -0.30 19.37
CA GLN A 446 -8.63 0.39 19.87
C GLN A 446 -8.26 1.53 20.81
N LYS A 447 -7.29 1.30 21.69
CA LYS A 447 -6.81 2.34 22.61
C LYS A 447 -6.10 3.46 21.85
N ALA A 448 -5.22 3.15 20.91
CA ALA A 448 -4.56 4.14 20.05
C ALA A 448 -5.60 4.99 19.30
N PHE A 449 -6.59 4.36 18.68
CA PHE A 449 -7.67 5.03 17.95
C PHE A 449 -8.50 5.96 18.83
N SER A 450 -8.76 5.58 20.09
CA SER A 450 -9.46 6.43 21.06
C SER A 450 -8.68 7.71 21.44
N LEU A 451 -7.36 7.72 21.23
CA LEU A 451 -6.46 8.81 21.57
C LEU A 451 -5.97 9.62 20.36
N ARG A 452 -6.34 9.23 19.13
CA ARG A 452 -5.78 9.73 17.87
C ARG A 452 -5.91 11.23 17.62
N ASP A 453 -6.87 11.90 18.27
CA ASP A 453 -7.09 13.34 18.08
C ASP A 453 -5.91 14.21 18.53
N LYS A 454 -4.98 13.62 19.30
CA LYS A 454 -3.75 14.27 19.75
C LYS A 454 -2.55 13.96 18.86
N ALA A 455 -2.65 12.96 18.02
CA ALA A 455 -1.55 12.55 17.16
C ALA A 455 -1.36 13.53 15.98
N SER A 456 -0.16 13.54 15.39
CA SER A 456 0.11 14.22 14.12
C SER A 456 -0.69 13.59 12.99
N GLU A 457 -0.82 14.28 11.84
CA GLU A 457 -1.54 13.71 10.67
C GLU A 457 -0.90 12.40 10.19
N ALA A 458 0.44 12.32 10.15
CA ALA A 458 1.15 11.09 9.78
C ALA A 458 0.85 9.94 10.75
N GLU A 459 0.90 10.20 12.06
CA GLU A 459 0.57 9.19 13.06
C GLU A 459 -0.92 8.81 13.05
N ARG A 460 -1.80 9.76 12.71
CA ARG A 460 -3.24 9.46 12.57
C ARG A 460 -3.51 8.51 11.41
N PHE A 461 -2.86 8.68 10.26
CA PHE A 461 -2.97 7.69 9.18
C PHE A 461 -2.56 6.30 9.65
N HIS A 462 -1.43 6.21 10.35
CA HIS A 462 -0.96 4.95 10.94
C HIS A 462 -1.98 4.35 11.93
N ILE A 463 -2.45 5.16 12.89
CA ILE A 463 -3.41 4.72 13.92
C ILE A 463 -4.76 4.33 13.31
N ASP A 464 -5.32 5.15 12.43
CA ASP A 464 -6.64 4.93 11.84
C ASP A 464 -6.63 3.69 10.93
N SER A 465 -5.59 3.56 10.09
CA SER A 465 -5.45 2.40 9.21
C SER A 465 -5.23 1.10 9.99
N ALA A 466 -4.34 1.12 10.99
CA ALA A 466 -4.09 -0.04 11.84
C ALA A 466 -5.34 -0.46 12.64
N TYR A 467 -6.10 0.52 13.15
CA TYR A 467 -7.37 0.23 13.82
C TYR A 467 -8.39 -0.42 12.89
N TYR A 468 -8.56 0.11 11.68
CA TYR A 468 -9.51 -0.49 10.74
C TYR A 468 -9.05 -1.84 10.23
N SER A 469 -7.75 -2.06 10.03
CA SER A 469 -7.22 -3.33 9.55
C SER A 469 -7.21 -4.43 10.61
N TRP A 470 -6.75 -4.11 11.83
CA TRP A 470 -6.47 -5.13 12.86
C TRP A 470 -7.21 -4.90 14.18
N GLY A 471 -7.68 -3.70 14.47
CA GLY A 471 -8.48 -3.41 15.66
C GLY A 471 -9.95 -3.78 15.47
N SER A 472 -10.62 -3.22 14.47
CA SER A 472 -12.01 -3.53 14.14
C SER A 472 -12.14 -4.59 13.04
N GLY A 473 -11.09 -4.85 12.28
CA GLY A 473 -11.08 -5.77 11.15
C GLY A 473 -11.90 -5.29 9.93
N ASN A 474 -12.28 -4.01 9.88
CA ASN A 474 -13.05 -3.44 8.78
C ASN A 474 -12.13 -3.03 7.63
N LEU A 475 -11.74 -4.01 6.80
CA LEU A 475 -10.79 -3.81 5.72
C LEU A 475 -11.26 -2.79 4.67
N GLU A 476 -12.56 -2.69 4.45
CA GLU A 476 -13.10 -1.72 3.48
C GLU A 476 -12.99 -0.27 3.97
N LYS A 477 -13.07 -0.05 5.29
CA LYS A 477 -12.78 1.28 5.89
C LYS A 477 -11.28 1.57 5.91
N ALA A 478 -10.42 0.56 5.96
CA ALA A 478 -8.98 0.74 5.93
C ALA A 478 -8.48 1.25 4.56
N LEU A 479 -9.05 0.75 3.46
CA LEU A 479 -8.63 1.08 2.09
C LEU A 479 -8.52 2.59 1.83
N PRO A 480 -9.57 3.42 2.00
CA PRO A 480 -9.49 4.85 1.71
C PRO A 480 -8.50 5.59 2.63
N VAL A 481 -8.26 5.10 3.85
CA VAL A 481 -7.27 5.70 4.76
C VAL A 481 -5.85 5.48 4.22
N TYR A 482 -5.54 4.27 3.76
CA TYR A 482 -4.24 3.98 3.14
C TYR A 482 -4.05 4.73 1.83
N GLU A 483 -5.06 4.77 0.96
CA GLU A 483 -5.01 5.50 -0.30
C GLU A 483 -4.76 7.01 -0.07
N GLN A 484 -5.35 7.58 0.98
CA GLN A 484 -5.08 8.97 1.37
C GLN A 484 -3.68 9.13 1.99
N TRP A 485 -3.20 8.15 2.75
CA TRP A 485 -1.84 8.14 3.28
C TRP A 485 -0.81 8.20 2.16
N GLU A 486 -0.91 7.31 1.17
CA GLU A 486 -0.02 7.27 0.00
C GLU A 486 -0.04 8.60 -0.80
N GLN A 487 -1.21 9.20 -0.98
CA GLN A 487 -1.33 10.49 -1.65
C GLN A 487 -0.65 11.63 -0.89
N THR A 488 -0.72 11.59 0.45
CA THR A 488 -0.16 12.63 1.31
C THR A 488 1.35 12.43 1.51
N TYR A 489 1.78 11.19 1.70
CA TYR A 489 3.17 10.79 1.95
C TYR A 489 3.67 9.76 0.91
N PRO A 490 3.83 10.15 -0.36
CA PRO A 490 4.11 9.21 -1.45
C PRO A 490 5.50 8.57 -1.40
N ARG A 491 6.28 8.83 -0.36
CA ARG A 491 7.61 8.26 -0.12
C ARG A 491 7.69 7.50 1.22
N ASP A 492 6.58 7.30 1.87
CA ASP A 492 6.47 6.47 3.06
C ASP A 492 6.12 5.04 2.65
N TYR A 493 7.09 4.14 2.73
CA TYR A 493 6.89 2.74 2.38
C TYR A 493 5.84 2.03 3.25
N GLY A 494 5.60 2.53 4.47
CA GLY A 494 4.65 1.93 5.41
C GLY A 494 3.22 1.94 4.87
N GLY A 495 2.79 3.03 4.23
CA GLY A 495 1.48 3.12 3.58
C GLY A 495 1.30 2.03 2.52
N PHE A 496 2.27 1.91 1.61
CA PHE A 496 2.27 0.93 0.52
C PHE A 496 2.29 -0.52 1.02
N ASN A 497 3.22 -0.85 1.93
CA ASN A 497 3.29 -2.19 2.51
C ASN A 497 1.97 -2.60 3.18
N ASN A 498 1.43 -1.73 4.02
CA ASN A 498 0.23 -2.07 4.78
C ASN A 498 -1.02 -2.11 3.90
N LEU A 499 -1.13 -1.25 2.87
CA LEU A 499 -2.17 -1.37 1.86
C LEU A 499 -2.04 -2.68 1.07
N GLY A 500 -0.82 -3.08 0.70
CA GLY A 500 -0.56 -4.39 0.10
C GLY A 500 -1.11 -5.53 0.95
N CYS A 501 -0.85 -5.50 2.26
CA CYS A 501 -1.37 -6.46 3.23
C CYS A 501 -2.91 -6.51 3.28
N VAL A 502 -3.59 -5.36 3.27
CA VAL A 502 -5.06 -5.31 3.24
C VAL A 502 -5.62 -5.84 1.92
N LEU A 503 -4.99 -5.49 0.81
CA LEU A 503 -5.43 -5.93 -0.51
C LEU A 503 -5.31 -7.45 -0.70
N PHE A 504 -4.26 -8.09 -0.17
CA PHE A 504 -4.18 -9.55 -0.28
C PHE A 504 -5.18 -10.25 0.67
N GLN A 505 -5.47 -9.68 1.84
CA GLN A 505 -6.57 -10.17 2.69
C GLN A 505 -7.93 -10.10 1.97
N LEU A 506 -8.11 -9.14 1.08
CA LEU A 506 -9.31 -9.01 0.23
C LEU A 506 -9.23 -9.84 -1.06
N GLY A 507 -8.17 -10.62 -1.28
CA GLY A 507 -7.95 -11.41 -2.50
C GLY A 507 -7.61 -10.58 -3.75
N GLN A 508 -7.23 -9.30 -3.59
CA GLN A 508 -6.90 -8.37 -4.68
C GLN A 508 -5.41 -8.39 -5.01
N TYR A 509 -4.89 -9.56 -5.36
CA TYR A 509 -3.45 -9.85 -5.43
C TYR A 509 -2.67 -8.99 -6.43
N ASP A 510 -3.23 -8.66 -7.61
CA ASP A 510 -2.54 -7.81 -8.59
C ASP A 510 -2.34 -6.39 -8.06
N ARG A 511 -3.34 -5.84 -7.35
CA ARG A 511 -3.21 -4.54 -6.68
C ARG A 511 -2.21 -4.61 -5.53
N ALA A 512 -2.29 -5.67 -4.72
CA ALA A 512 -1.35 -5.91 -3.61
C ALA A 512 0.09 -5.98 -4.11
N LEU A 513 0.34 -6.69 -5.22
CA LEU A 513 1.67 -6.79 -5.83
C LEU A 513 2.24 -5.42 -6.22
N ALA A 514 1.42 -4.56 -6.82
CA ALA A 514 1.85 -3.22 -7.20
C ALA A 514 2.27 -2.38 -5.98
N GLN A 515 1.54 -2.49 -4.87
CA GLN A 515 1.84 -1.78 -3.62
C GLN A 515 3.13 -2.29 -2.98
N GLU A 516 3.29 -3.61 -2.87
CA GLU A 516 4.49 -4.20 -2.28
C GLU A 516 5.75 -3.95 -3.12
N GLN A 517 5.63 -3.91 -4.45
CA GLN A 517 6.74 -3.53 -5.33
C GLN A 517 7.16 -2.07 -5.11
N GLU A 518 6.22 -1.18 -4.85
CA GLU A 518 6.53 0.21 -4.50
C GLU A 518 7.17 0.31 -3.11
N ALA A 519 6.72 -0.48 -2.13
CA ALA A 519 7.38 -0.58 -0.82
C ALA A 519 8.83 -1.06 -0.95
N VAL A 520 9.10 -2.10 -1.76
CA VAL A 520 10.47 -2.56 -2.08
C VAL A 520 11.30 -1.46 -2.75
N ARG A 521 10.72 -0.67 -3.63
CA ARG A 521 11.40 0.46 -4.29
C ARG A 521 11.79 1.55 -3.29
N LEU A 522 10.95 1.83 -2.32
CA LEU A 522 11.15 2.86 -1.29
C LEU A 522 12.10 2.39 -0.19
N ASP A 523 11.99 1.12 0.23
CA ASP A 523 12.90 0.47 1.17
C ASP A 523 13.45 -0.86 0.60
N PRO A 524 14.51 -0.80 -0.24
CA PRO A 524 15.09 -1.98 -0.86
C PRO A 524 15.86 -2.90 0.11
N SER A 525 15.94 -2.54 1.38
CA SER A 525 16.54 -3.35 2.46
C SER A 525 15.50 -4.02 3.35
N GLY A 526 14.23 -3.69 3.18
CA GLY A 526 13.13 -4.21 3.98
C GLY A 526 12.77 -5.65 3.61
N GLY A 527 13.27 -6.61 4.36
CA GLY A 527 13.04 -8.04 4.09
C GLY A 527 11.57 -8.45 4.10
N ILE A 528 10.72 -7.77 4.87
CA ILE A 528 9.27 -8.04 4.91
C ILE A 528 8.59 -7.73 3.57
N HIS A 529 8.97 -6.65 2.87
CA HIS A 529 8.38 -6.29 1.59
C HIS A 529 8.66 -7.35 0.52
N TYR A 530 9.89 -7.88 0.50
CA TYR A 530 10.25 -9.02 -0.38
C TYR A 530 9.47 -10.28 -0.02
N ALA A 531 9.30 -10.56 1.27
CA ALA A 531 8.52 -11.71 1.71
C ALA A 531 7.06 -11.59 1.23
N ASN A 532 6.45 -10.42 1.34
CA ASN A 532 5.10 -10.15 0.85
C ASN A 532 5.00 -10.29 -0.68
N VAL A 533 5.98 -9.79 -1.44
CA VAL A 533 6.03 -9.99 -2.90
C VAL A 533 6.10 -11.48 -3.24
N VAL A 534 6.92 -12.27 -2.52
CA VAL A 534 6.99 -13.72 -2.72
C VAL A 534 5.66 -14.38 -2.41
N ALA A 535 5.01 -14.05 -1.29
CA ALA A 535 3.70 -14.56 -0.91
C ALA A 535 2.65 -14.30 -1.99
N ILE A 536 2.57 -13.05 -2.48
CA ILE A 536 1.59 -12.68 -3.51
C ILE A 536 1.83 -13.47 -4.81
N TYR A 537 3.08 -13.66 -5.21
CA TYR A 537 3.38 -14.50 -6.37
C TYR A 537 2.97 -15.97 -6.15
N LEU A 538 3.13 -16.51 -4.93
CA LEU A 538 2.63 -17.85 -4.58
C LEU A 538 1.11 -17.92 -4.71
N TYR A 539 0.37 -16.96 -4.17
CA TYR A 539 -1.09 -16.91 -4.24
C TYR A 539 -1.61 -16.77 -5.68
N LEU A 540 -0.85 -16.10 -6.55
CA LEU A 540 -1.09 -16.04 -7.99
C LEU A 540 -0.61 -17.29 -8.75
N ASN A 541 -0.10 -18.32 -8.10
CA ASN A 541 0.53 -19.52 -8.69
C ASN A 541 1.72 -19.19 -9.64
N ARG A 542 2.40 -18.04 -9.45
CA ARG A 542 3.54 -17.58 -10.24
C ARG A 542 4.86 -18.00 -9.58
N LEU A 543 5.12 -19.31 -9.56
CA LEU A 543 6.21 -19.92 -8.78
C LEU A 543 7.61 -19.46 -9.22
N ASP A 544 7.81 -19.20 -10.50
CA ASP A 544 9.11 -18.74 -11.02
C ASP A 544 9.37 -17.28 -10.61
N ASP A 545 8.34 -16.44 -10.63
CA ASP A 545 8.44 -15.06 -10.16
C ASP A 545 8.67 -15.00 -8.64
N ALA A 546 8.01 -15.88 -7.87
CA ALA A 546 8.26 -16.04 -6.44
C ALA A 546 9.72 -16.40 -6.15
N GLN A 547 10.27 -17.36 -6.91
CA GLN A 547 11.68 -17.76 -6.80
C GLN A 547 12.63 -16.62 -7.16
N ALA A 548 12.32 -15.87 -8.23
CA ALA A 548 13.13 -14.73 -8.65
C ALA A 548 13.13 -13.62 -7.59
N ALA A 549 11.98 -13.29 -7.02
CA ALA A 549 11.86 -12.31 -5.93
C ALA A 549 12.62 -12.74 -4.68
N ALA A 550 12.54 -14.02 -4.29
CA ALA A 550 13.30 -14.56 -3.16
C ALA A 550 14.83 -14.49 -3.39
N ASN A 551 15.27 -14.77 -4.62
CA ASN A 551 16.68 -14.65 -4.97
C ASN A 551 17.16 -13.19 -4.96
N ASP A 552 16.34 -12.25 -5.42
CA ASP A 552 16.63 -10.81 -5.36
C ASP A 552 16.74 -10.31 -3.91
N ALA A 553 15.83 -10.75 -3.02
CA ALA A 553 15.90 -10.46 -1.60
C ALA A 553 17.26 -10.90 -0.99
N ARG A 554 17.67 -12.14 -1.26
CA ARG A 554 18.95 -12.67 -0.78
C ARG A 554 20.14 -11.92 -1.35
N ALA A 555 20.13 -11.63 -2.65
CA ALA A 555 21.20 -10.88 -3.31
C ALA A 555 21.39 -9.48 -2.74
N LYS A 556 20.29 -8.86 -2.28
CA LYS A 556 20.30 -7.55 -1.63
C LYS A 556 20.49 -7.60 -0.12
N GLY A 557 20.65 -8.80 0.47
CA GLY A 557 20.79 -8.97 1.92
C GLY A 557 19.51 -8.60 2.70
N ALA A 558 18.34 -8.64 2.04
CA ALA A 558 17.01 -8.40 2.61
C ALA A 558 16.36 -9.72 3.08
N ASP A 559 17.16 -10.60 3.69
CA ASP A 559 16.67 -11.86 4.26
C ASP A 559 15.85 -11.59 5.53
N SER A 560 14.77 -12.35 5.73
CA SER A 560 13.91 -12.23 6.89
C SER A 560 13.34 -13.59 7.32
N PRO A 561 13.00 -13.77 8.59
CA PRO A 561 12.36 -15.01 9.04
C PRO A 561 11.07 -15.34 8.27
N VAL A 562 10.25 -14.33 7.96
CA VAL A 562 9.01 -14.49 7.19
C VAL A 562 9.29 -14.96 5.76
N LEU A 563 10.38 -14.52 5.14
CA LEU A 563 10.77 -15.02 3.81
C LEU A 563 10.99 -16.54 3.82
N HIS A 564 11.58 -17.08 4.89
CA HIS A 564 11.83 -18.53 5.00
C HIS A 564 10.55 -19.36 5.14
N SER A 565 9.47 -18.81 5.71
CA SER A 565 8.18 -19.50 5.70
C SER A 565 7.62 -19.59 4.27
N PHE A 566 7.69 -18.52 3.49
CA PHE A 566 7.27 -18.56 2.08
C PHE A 566 8.20 -19.39 1.18
N LEU A 567 9.46 -19.55 1.53
CA LEU A 567 10.34 -20.50 0.84
C LEU A 567 9.94 -21.96 1.11
N TYR A 568 9.44 -22.27 2.30
CA TYR A 568 8.83 -23.58 2.57
C TYR A 568 7.57 -23.80 1.71
N GLU A 569 6.70 -22.78 1.61
CA GLU A 569 5.50 -22.84 0.74
C GLU A 569 5.89 -23.04 -0.72
N LEU A 570 6.86 -22.27 -1.22
CA LEU A 570 7.37 -22.40 -2.58
C LEU A 570 7.90 -23.81 -2.86
N ALA A 571 8.67 -24.37 -1.92
CA ALA A 571 9.20 -25.73 -2.03
C ALA A 571 8.08 -26.76 -2.04
N PHE A 572 7.08 -26.61 -1.18
CA PHE A 572 5.88 -27.47 -1.17
C PHE A 572 5.14 -27.42 -2.51
N MET A 573 4.89 -26.23 -3.04
CA MET A 573 4.19 -26.03 -4.30
C MET A 573 4.95 -26.65 -5.48
N LYS A 574 6.29 -26.70 -5.43
CA LYS A 574 7.17 -27.34 -6.42
C LYS A 574 7.35 -28.84 -6.17
N GLY A 575 6.87 -29.38 -5.06
CA GLY A 575 7.14 -30.78 -4.66
C GLY A 575 8.58 -31.04 -4.24
N ASP A 576 9.31 -30.00 -3.86
CA ASP A 576 10.72 -30.04 -3.43
C ASP A 576 10.86 -30.36 -1.95
N GLY A 577 10.94 -31.63 -1.64
CA GLY A 577 11.15 -32.12 -0.25
C GLY A 577 12.44 -31.63 0.39
N THR A 578 13.50 -31.40 -0.41
CA THR A 578 14.78 -30.89 0.07
C THR A 578 14.67 -29.45 0.49
N GLY A 579 14.06 -28.61 -0.35
CA GLY A 579 13.82 -27.21 -0.04
C GLY A 579 12.93 -27.02 1.20
N MET A 580 11.90 -27.83 1.37
CA MET A 580 11.09 -27.82 2.61
C MET A 580 11.94 -28.14 3.84
N ALA A 581 12.78 -29.18 3.77
CA ALA A 581 13.65 -29.56 4.88
C ALA A 581 14.71 -28.48 5.19
N GLU A 582 15.27 -27.84 4.18
CA GLU A 582 16.22 -26.72 4.35
C GLU A 582 15.58 -25.55 5.08
N ALA A 583 14.38 -25.13 4.68
CA ALA A 583 13.65 -24.06 5.33
C ALA A 583 13.32 -24.40 6.80
N ALA A 584 12.83 -25.63 7.06
CA ALA A 584 12.53 -26.09 8.41
C ALA A 584 13.79 -26.15 9.29
N ASN A 585 14.90 -26.67 8.77
CA ASN A 585 16.17 -26.76 9.51
C ASN A 585 16.76 -25.37 9.81
N TRP A 586 16.60 -24.41 8.90
CA TRP A 586 17.03 -23.02 9.12
C TRP A 586 16.34 -22.39 10.34
N ALA A 587 15.09 -22.76 10.60
CA ALA A 587 14.29 -22.19 11.68
C ALA A 587 14.62 -22.77 13.06
N VAL A 588 15.30 -23.92 13.15
CA VAL A 588 15.58 -24.61 14.42
C VAL A 588 16.31 -23.69 15.41
N GLY A 589 15.78 -23.57 16.61
CA GLY A 589 16.30 -22.73 17.68
C GLY A 589 16.00 -21.23 17.52
N LYS A 590 15.16 -20.84 16.57
CA LYS A 590 14.73 -19.45 16.36
C LYS A 590 13.29 -19.26 16.83
N PRO A 591 13.05 -18.62 17.98
CA PRO A 591 11.69 -18.41 18.50
C PRO A 591 10.81 -17.60 17.51
N GLY A 592 9.53 -17.97 17.41
CA GLY A 592 8.54 -17.30 16.56
C GLY A 592 8.60 -17.68 15.07
N ILE A 593 9.55 -18.54 14.67
CA ILE A 593 9.60 -19.09 13.32
C ILE A 593 9.77 -20.63 13.34
N GLU A 594 10.42 -21.18 14.35
CA GLU A 594 10.54 -22.64 14.47
C GLU A 594 9.17 -23.29 14.64
N ASP A 595 8.36 -22.77 15.54
CA ASP A 595 7.00 -23.25 15.79
C ASP A 595 6.13 -23.16 14.52
N LEU A 596 6.22 -22.06 13.77
CA LEU A 596 5.51 -21.88 12.50
C LEU A 596 5.91 -22.90 11.44
N LEU A 597 7.22 -23.16 11.25
CA LEU A 597 7.67 -24.14 10.26
C LEU A 597 7.37 -25.58 10.71
N VAL A 598 7.34 -25.86 11.99
CA VAL A 598 6.85 -27.16 12.52
C VAL A 598 5.34 -27.30 12.28
N TYR A 599 4.56 -26.25 12.45
CA TYR A 599 3.15 -26.21 12.10
C TYR A 599 2.94 -26.48 10.59
N TYR A 600 3.73 -25.89 9.70
CA TYR A 600 3.68 -26.18 8.26
C TYR A 600 4.02 -27.64 7.96
N GLN A 601 4.96 -28.26 8.70
CA GLN A 601 5.24 -29.67 8.58
C GLN A 601 4.03 -30.53 9.00
N ALA A 602 3.25 -30.09 10.01
CA ALA A 602 2.02 -30.76 10.40
C ALA A 602 0.96 -30.74 9.30
N GLY A 603 0.74 -29.57 8.67
CA GLY A 603 -0.15 -29.41 7.50
C GLY A 603 0.29 -30.28 6.34
N THR A 604 1.58 -30.24 5.96
CA THR A 604 2.14 -31.05 4.86
C THR A 604 1.97 -32.55 5.13
N ALA A 605 2.14 -33.00 6.37
CA ALA A 605 1.89 -34.41 6.75
C ALA A 605 0.41 -34.77 6.60
N ALA A 606 -0.51 -33.91 7.06
CA ALA A 606 -1.95 -34.10 6.91
C ALA A 606 -2.37 -34.14 5.43
N TYR A 607 -1.84 -33.20 4.63
CA TYR A 607 -2.09 -33.12 3.18
C TYR A 607 -1.75 -34.42 2.45
N SER A 608 -0.71 -35.14 2.91
CA SER A 608 -0.29 -36.43 2.36
C SER A 608 -0.95 -37.65 3.05
N GLY A 609 -1.86 -37.43 3.99
CA GLY A 609 -2.53 -38.47 4.74
C GLY A 609 -1.69 -39.12 5.86
N SER A 610 -0.52 -38.55 6.22
CA SER A 610 0.32 -39.04 7.33
C SER A 610 -0.15 -38.42 8.65
N LEU A 611 -1.27 -38.89 9.15
CA LEU A 611 -1.97 -38.29 10.30
C LEU A 611 -1.17 -38.37 11.60
N GLU A 612 -0.52 -39.54 11.86
CA GLU A 612 0.33 -39.70 13.06
C GLU A 612 1.46 -38.66 13.10
N LYS A 613 2.14 -38.45 11.99
CA LYS A 613 3.17 -37.38 11.87
C LYS A 613 2.58 -36.00 12.01
N SER A 614 1.40 -35.77 11.45
CA SER A 614 0.71 -34.48 11.60
C SER A 614 0.42 -34.16 13.06
N ARG A 615 -0.04 -35.17 13.84
CA ARG A 615 -0.26 -35.04 15.28
C ARG A 615 1.03 -34.75 16.04
N GLU A 616 2.11 -35.47 15.74
CA GLU A 616 3.44 -35.25 16.33
C GLU A 616 3.90 -33.80 16.12
N PHE A 617 3.88 -33.33 14.88
CA PHE A 617 4.30 -31.96 14.55
C PHE A 617 3.35 -30.94 15.15
N SER A 618 2.03 -31.14 15.16
CA SER A 618 1.07 -30.25 15.81
C SER A 618 1.36 -30.10 17.31
N ASN A 619 1.56 -31.19 18.00
CA ASN A 619 1.89 -31.17 19.44
C ASN A 619 3.21 -30.45 19.71
N ARG A 620 4.21 -30.63 18.83
CA ARG A 620 5.50 -29.93 18.93
C ARG A 620 5.34 -28.43 18.69
N ALA A 621 4.61 -28.01 17.65
CA ALA A 621 4.35 -26.61 17.36
C ALA A 621 3.63 -25.91 18.52
N ILE A 622 2.57 -26.54 19.05
CA ILE A 622 1.82 -26.06 20.23
C ILE A 622 2.75 -25.93 21.46
N ALA A 623 3.63 -26.90 21.70
CA ALA A 623 4.57 -26.86 22.82
C ALA A 623 5.57 -25.70 22.67
N LEU A 624 6.14 -25.47 21.47
CA LEU A 624 7.06 -24.39 21.17
C LEU A 624 6.41 -23.02 21.37
N ALA A 625 5.19 -22.81 20.84
CA ALA A 625 4.45 -21.57 21.01
C ALA A 625 4.13 -21.32 22.50
N LYS A 626 3.72 -22.33 23.26
CA LYS A 626 3.52 -22.21 24.72
C LYS A 626 4.79 -21.86 25.47
N GLN A 627 5.93 -22.45 25.09
CA GLN A 627 7.24 -22.13 25.67
C GLN A 627 7.65 -20.69 25.40
N ALA A 628 7.30 -20.15 24.23
CA ALA A 628 7.49 -18.76 23.85
C ALA A 628 6.46 -17.80 24.47
N SER A 629 5.54 -18.31 25.31
CA SER A 629 4.41 -17.54 25.89
C SER A 629 3.42 -16.98 24.87
N GLN A 630 3.37 -17.50 23.65
CA GLN A 630 2.46 -17.15 22.57
C GLN A 630 1.18 -18.00 22.66
N LYS A 631 0.26 -17.60 23.54
CA LYS A 631 -0.93 -18.41 23.85
C LYS A 631 -1.92 -18.47 22.69
N GLU A 632 -2.14 -17.36 21.99
CA GLU A 632 -3.07 -17.32 20.87
C GLU A 632 -2.54 -18.10 19.67
N THR A 633 -1.23 -18.07 19.41
CA THR A 633 -0.57 -18.91 18.41
C THR A 633 -0.76 -20.40 18.72
N ALA A 634 -0.51 -20.81 19.97
CA ALA A 634 -0.72 -22.19 20.41
C ALA A 634 -2.19 -22.63 20.27
N ALA A 635 -3.13 -21.71 20.53
CA ALA A 635 -4.55 -21.93 20.36
C ALA A 635 -4.92 -22.12 18.88
N GLY A 636 -4.35 -21.30 17.99
CA GLY A 636 -4.55 -21.41 16.54
C GLY A 636 -4.09 -22.75 16.01
N TYR A 637 -2.89 -23.21 16.41
CA TYR A 637 -2.38 -24.55 16.04
C TYR A 637 -3.27 -25.68 16.55
N SER A 638 -3.85 -25.52 17.75
CA SER A 638 -4.81 -26.49 18.30
C SER A 638 -6.14 -26.49 17.55
N ALA A 639 -6.63 -25.31 17.14
CA ALA A 639 -7.87 -25.19 16.37
C ALA A 639 -7.73 -25.82 14.97
N ASP A 640 -6.58 -25.65 14.32
CA ASP A 640 -6.31 -26.28 13.04
C ASP A 640 -6.12 -27.80 13.17
N ALA A 641 -5.46 -28.27 14.22
CA ALA A 641 -5.42 -29.71 14.53
C ALA A 641 -6.85 -30.27 14.71
N ALA A 642 -7.75 -29.55 15.36
CA ALA A 642 -9.16 -29.93 15.48
C ALA A 642 -9.86 -30.02 14.12
N LEU A 643 -9.65 -29.07 13.22
CA LEU A 643 -10.20 -29.09 11.88
C LEU A 643 -9.70 -30.28 11.05
N ARG A 644 -8.40 -30.55 11.09
CA ARG A 644 -7.81 -31.71 10.42
C ARG A 644 -8.45 -33.03 10.90
N GLU A 645 -8.59 -33.20 12.20
CA GLU A 645 -9.24 -34.39 12.78
C GLU A 645 -10.72 -34.49 12.38
N ALA A 646 -11.43 -33.35 12.39
CA ALA A 646 -12.84 -33.30 12.00
C ALA A 646 -13.05 -33.68 10.52
N LEU A 647 -12.23 -33.10 9.60
CA LEU A 647 -12.26 -33.41 8.19
C LEU A 647 -11.91 -34.89 7.86
N LEU A 648 -11.06 -35.51 8.71
CA LEU A 648 -10.66 -36.88 8.56
C LEU A 648 -11.65 -37.88 9.22
N GLY A 649 -12.65 -37.39 9.95
CA GLY A 649 -13.69 -38.22 10.60
C GLY A 649 -13.35 -38.64 12.02
N ASN A 650 -12.35 -38.07 12.68
CA ASN A 650 -11.91 -38.37 14.03
C ASN A 650 -12.59 -37.47 15.08
N SER A 651 -13.88 -37.64 15.31
CA SER A 651 -14.69 -36.72 16.12
C SER A 651 -14.19 -36.51 17.54
N THR A 652 -13.62 -37.55 18.18
CA THR A 652 -13.10 -37.48 19.55
C THR A 652 -11.88 -36.53 19.63
N ASP A 653 -10.91 -36.74 18.75
CA ASP A 653 -9.69 -35.93 18.73
C ASP A 653 -9.97 -34.51 18.27
N ALA A 654 -10.89 -34.32 17.31
CA ALA A 654 -11.37 -33.02 16.89
C ALA A 654 -11.97 -32.22 18.07
N LYS A 655 -12.86 -32.84 18.83
CA LYS A 655 -13.46 -32.23 20.02
C LYS A 655 -12.45 -31.91 21.12
N TYR A 656 -11.50 -32.81 21.35
CA TYR A 656 -10.42 -32.58 22.31
C TYR A 656 -9.58 -31.36 21.95
N ASN A 657 -9.10 -31.28 20.70
CA ASN A 657 -8.26 -30.20 20.22
C ASN A 657 -9.02 -28.85 20.15
N ALA A 658 -10.31 -28.86 19.75
CA ALA A 658 -11.13 -27.65 19.74
C ALA A 658 -11.32 -27.07 21.15
N ASN A 659 -11.60 -27.92 22.16
CA ASN A 659 -11.69 -27.47 23.54
C ASN A 659 -10.35 -26.94 24.05
N ALA A 660 -9.24 -27.61 23.75
CA ALA A 660 -7.90 -27.18 24.15
C ALA A 660 -7.52 -25.83 23.52
N ALA A 661 -7.98 -25.57 22.31
CA ALA A 661 -7.81 -24.26 21.65
C ALA A 661 -8.56 -23.14 22.41
N LEU A 662 -9.82 -23.38 22.73
CA LEU A 662 -10.69 -22.42 23.44
C LEU A 662 -10.28 -22.17 24.89
N GLU A 663 -9.59 -23.12 25.54
CA GLU A 663 -8.99 -22.90 26.85
C GLU A 663 -7.80 -21.93 26.82
N LEU A 664 -7.10 -21.83 25.69
CA LEU A 664 -5.92 -21.00 25.53
C LEU A 664 -6.28 -19.57 25.07
N SER A 665 -7.20 -19.45 24.11
CA SER A 665 -7.66 -18.17 23.56
C SER A 665 -9.09 -18.24 23.06
N ASN A 666 -9.80 -17.12 23.19
CA ASN A 666 -11.08 -16.87 22.54
C ASN A 666 -10.96 -15.88 21.37
N GLY A 667 -9.77 -15.73 20.82
CA GLY A 667 -9.50 -14.89 19.65
C GLY A 667 -10.38 -15.27 18.45
N ARG A 668 -10.58 -14.32 17.57
CA ARG A 668 -11.47 -14.42 16.40
C ARG A 668 -11.22 -15.69 15.57
N ASP A 669 -9.97 -15.92 15.21
CA ASP A 669 -9.58 -16.99 14.30
C ASP A 669 -9.64 -18.35 15.00
N VAL A 670 -9.19 -18.42 16.25
CA VAL A 670 -9.26 -19.63 17.11
C VAL A 670 -10.71 -20.09 17.30
N GLN A 671 -11.59 -19.15 17.62
CA GLN A 671 -13.00 -19.45 17.86
C GLN A 671 -13.70 -19.90 16.57
N SER A 672 -13.34 -19.30 15.42
CA SER A 672 -13.87 -19.71 14.11
C SER A 672 -13.44 -21.13 13.75
N GLY A 673 -12.15 -21.47 13.92
CA GLY A 673 -11.64 -22.81 13.68
C GLY A 673 -12.27 -23.87 14.56
N ALA A 674 -12.37 -23.61 15.87
CA ALA A 674 -13.03 -24.50 16.81
C ALA A 674 -14.52 -24.68 16.49
N ALA A 675 -15.23 -23.60 16.17
CA ALA A 675 -16.65 -23.65 15.79
C ALA A 675 -16.87 -24.49 14.52
N LEU A 676 -15.99 -24.36 13.52
CA LEU A 676 -16.08 -25.15 12.30
C LEU A 676 -15.78 -26.62 12.57
N ALA A 677 -14.78 -26.93 13.42
CA ALA A 677 -14.50 -28.29 13.83
C ALA A 677 -15.71 -28.92 14.54
N PHE A 678 -16.35 -28.25 15.51
CA PHE A 678 -17.58 -28.70 16.14
C PHE A 678 -18.72 -28.93 15.14
N ALA A 679 -18.89 -27.99 14.19
CA ALA A 679 -19.93 -28.13 13.16
C ALA A 679 -19.67 -29.33 12.23
N LEU A 680 -18.43 -29.58 11.85
CA LEU A 680 -18.02 -30.72 10.99
C LEU A 680 -18.25 -32.08 11.70
N ILE A 681 -18.02 -32.17 13.00
CA ILE A 681 -18.31 -33.41 13.75
C ILE A 681 -19.77 -33.56 14.20
N GLY A 682 -20.64 -32.60 13.82
CA GLY A 682 -22.07 -32.64 14.15
C GLY A 682 -22.46 -32.08 15.51
N ASP A 683 -21.54 -31.51 16.30
CA ASP A 683 -21.84 -30.79 17.55
C ASP A 683 -22.43 -29.40 17.27
N ALA A 684 -23.66 -29.40 16.75
CA ALA A 684 -24.33 -28.18 16.29
C ALA A 684 -24.58 -27.17 17.43
N SER A 685 -24.72 -27.64 18.67
CA SER A 685 -25.00 -26.77 19.82
C SER A 685 -23.81 -25.90 20.16
N GLU A 686 -22.62 -26.48 20.28
CA GLU A 686 -21.41 -25.72 20.60
C GLU A 686 -20.98 -24.86 19.41
N ALA A 687 -21.08 -25.37 18.18
CA ALA A 687 -20.80 -24.61 16.98
C ALA A 687 -21.72 -23.37 16.85
N GLN A 688 -23.03 -23.49 17.12
CA GLN A 688 -23.97 -22.36 17.06
C GLN A 688 -23.65 -21.30 18.12
N LYS A 689 -23.36 -21.72 19.35
CA LYS A 689 -22.98 -20.82 20.45
C LYS A 689 -21.75 -19.98 20.09
N LEU A 690 -20.70 -20.61 19.56
CA LEU A 690 -19.49 -19.94 19.14
C LEU A 690 -19.73 -19.01 17.94
N THR A 691 -20.57 -19.44 16.99
CA THR A 691 -20.98 -18.62 15.84
C THR A 691 -21.71 -17.34 16.26
N ASP A 692 -22.63 -17.45 17.23
CA ASP A 692 -23.40 -16.31 17.73
C ASP A 692 -22.51 -15.35 18.52
N ASP A 693 -21.54 -15.88 19.28
CA ASP A 693 -20.57 -15.06 19.99
C ASP A 693 -19.64 -14.30 19.03
N LEU A 694 -19.14 -14.95 17.96
CA LEU A 694 -18.36 -14.29 16.91
C LEU A 694 -19.15 -13.14 16.25
N ALA A 695 -20.41 -13.39 15.89
CA ALA A 695 -21.27 -12.38 15.27
C ALA A 695 -21.47 -11.16 16.16
N LYS A 696 -21.56 -11.36 17.48
CA LYS A 696 -21.75 -10.30 18.47
C LYS A 696 -20.47 -9.51 18.74
N ARG A 697 -19.33 -10.19 18.82
CA ARG A 697 -18.06 -9.56 19.21
C ARG A 697 -17.40 -8.83 18.04
N PHE A 698 -17.61 -9.28 16.81
CA PHE A 698 -16.94 -8.78 15.62
C PHE A 698 -17.94 -8.32 14.54
N PRO A 699 -18.82 -7.33 14.84
CA PRO A 699 -19.91 -6.94 13.95
C PRO A 699 -19.47 -6.20 12.68
N GLU A 700 -18.25 -5.62 12.68
CA GLU A 700 -17.71 -4.87 11.54
C GLU A 700 -16.52 -5.58 10.87
N ASP A 701 -16.05 -6.69 11.40
CA ASP A 701 -14.88 -7.41 10.90
C ASP A 701 -15.18 -8.09 9.55
N THR A 702 -14.45 -7.73 8.53
CA THR A 702 -14.66 -8.20 7.14
C THR A 702 -14.53 -9.72 7.03
N GLU A 703 -13.50 -10.32 7.66
CA GLU A 703 -13.28 -11.76 7.64
C GLU A 703 -14.39 -12.51 8.37
N VAL A 704 -14.80 -12.02 9.53
CA VAL A 704 -15.89 -12.63 10.29
C VAL A 704 -17.21 -12.56 9.52
N GLN A 705 -17.56 -11.39 9.01
CA GLN A 705 -18.89 -11.17 8.39
C GLN A 705 -19.03 -11.83 7.02
N PHE A 706 -17.96 -11.88 6.23
CA PHE A 706 -18.02 -12.33 4.84
C PHE A 706 -17.35 -13.69 4.57
N ASN A 707 -16.54 -14.21 5.52
CA ASN A 707 -15.90 -15.51 5.38
C ASN A 707 -16.33 -16.46 6.51
N TYR A 708 -16.07 -16.16 7.78
CA TYR A 708 -16.27 -17.09 8.89
C TYR A 708 -17.75 -17.40 9.17
N LEU A 709 -18.55 -16.36 9.40
CA LEU A 709 -19.98 -16.56 9.71
C LEU A 709 -20.76 -17.23 8.57
N PRO A 710 -20.58 -16.87 7.29
CA PRO A 710 -21.21 -17.61 6.20
C PRO A 710 -20.80 -19.08 6.15
N THR A 711 -19.52 -19.38 6.35
CA THR A 711 -19.00 -20.76 6.38
C THR A 711 -19.59 -21.58 7.52
N LEU A 712 -19.59 -21.03 8.74
CA LEU A 712 -20.14 -21.69 9.92
C LEU A 712 -21.64 -21.94 9.79
N ARG A 713 -22.39 -20.91 9.37
CA ARG A 713 -23.84 -21.02 9.17
C ARG A 713 -24.21 -22.00 8.06
N ALA A 714 -23.42 -22.03 6.99
CA ALA A 714 -23.60 -23.01 5.91
C ALA A 714 -23.32 -24.44 6.38
N GLN A 715 -22.23 -24.65 7.14
CA GLN A 715 -21.94 -25.97 7.70
C GLN A 715 -23.02 -26.41 8.69
N LEU A 716 -23.52 -25.51 9.53
CA LEU A 716 -24.66 -25.79 10.41
C LEU A 716 -25.96 -26.12 9.64
N ALA A 717 -26.20 -25.47 8.49
CA ALA A 717 -27.31 -25.80 7.61
C ALA A 717 -27.15 -27.22 7.01
N LEU A 718 -25.92 -27.62 6.65
CA LEU A 718 -25.63 -28.99 6.20
C LEU A 718 -25.90 -30.03 7.28
N VAL A 719 -25.54 -29.75 8.53
CA VAL A 719 -25.86 -30.63 9.68
C VAL A 719 -27.37 -30.78 9.82
N ARG A 720 -28.16 -29.75 9.56
CA ARG A 720 -29.62 -29.80 9.53
C ARG A 720 -30.23 -30.40 8.26
N SER A 721 -29.41 -30.87 7.31
CA SER A 721 -29.83 -31.36 6.00
C SER A 721 -30.54 -30.31 5.12
N GLU A 722 -30.07 -29.07 5.20
CA GLU A 722 -30.58 -27.91 4.44
C GLU A 722 -29.55 -27.41 3.40
N PRO A 723 -29.21 -28.21 2.37
CA PRO A 723 -28.09 -27.85 1.48
C PRO A 723 -28.34 -26.59 0.64
N SER A 724 -29.60 -26.31 0.26
CA SER A 724 -29.93 -25.09 -0.46
C SER A 724 -29.68 -23.84 0.39
N THR A 725 -30.05 -23.88 1.67
CA THR A 725 -29.77 -22.82 2.63
C THR A 725 -28.25 -22.59 2.77
N ALA A 726 -27.47 -23.68 2.80
CA ALA A 726 -26.02 -23.60 2.89
C ALA A 726 -25.41 -22.88 1.66
N VAL A 727 -25.86 -23.25 0.44
CA VAL A 727 -25.42 -22.57 -0.81
C VAL A 727 -25.78 -21.09 -0.81
N ASP A 728 -27.03 -20.75 -0.43
CA ASP A 728 -27.47 -19.36 -0.43
C ASP A 728 -26.70 -18.51 0.59
N THR A 729 -26.43 -19.06 1.77
CA THR A 729 -25.64 -18.39 2.82
C THR A 729 -24.22 -18.05 2.35
N LEU A 730 -23.62 -18.90 1.55
CA LEU A 730 -22.23 -18.72 1.06
C LEU A 730 -22.10 -17.74 -0.11
N LYS A 731 -23.19 -17.25 -0.71
CA LYS A 731 -23.12 -16.27 -1.81
C LYS A 731 -22.42 -14.98 -1.40
N ILE A 732 -22.59 -14.55 -0.15
CA ILE A 732 -21.99 -13.31 0.37
C ILE A 732 -20.47 -13.42 0.51
N ALA A 733 -19.93 -14.63 0.66
CA ALA A 733 -18.50 -14.86 0.77
C ALA A 733 -17.76 -14.70 -0.58
N SER A 734 -18.45 -14.86 -1.71
CA SER A 734 -17.81 -14.93 -3.03
C SER A 734 -16.85 -13.80 -3.38
N PRO A 735 -17.07 -12.52 -3.01
CA PRO A 735 -16.10 -11.44 -3.26
C PRO A 735 -14.83 -11.54 -2.41
N TYR A 736 -14.86 -12.27 -1.28
CA TYR A 736 -13.80 -12.31 -0.27
C TYR A 736 -13.13 -13.67 -0.14
N GLU A 737 -13.69 -14.73 -0.73
CA GLU A 737 -13.29 -16.13 -0.50
C GLU A 737 -11.88 -16.49 -1.00
N LEU A 738 -11.25 -15.63 -1.80
CA LEU A 738 -9.86 -15.75 -2.21
C LEU A 738 -8.90 -14.97 -1.28
N GLY A 739 -9.42 -14.23 -0.32
CA GLY A 739 -8.61 -13.53 0.67
C GLY A 739 -7.91 -14.51 1.62
N VAL A 740 -6.74 -14.12 2.10
CA VAL A 740 -5.98 -14.86 3.11
C VAL A 740 -5.77 -13.97 4.31
N PRO A 741 -6.24 -14.35 5.52
CA PRO A 741 -6.02 -13.58 6.73
C PRO A 741 -4.53 -13.35 6.98
N ASN A 742 -4.15 -12.11 7.29
CA ASN A 742 -2.77 -11.75 7.57
C ASN A 742 -2.42 -12.06 9.03
N GLN A 743 -1.22 -12.61 9.25
CA GLN A 743 -0.62 -12.84 10.57
C GLN A 743 -1.41 -13.76 11.53
N ALA A 744 -2.42 -14.44 11.06
CA ALA A 744 -3.10 -15.45 11.86
C ALA A 744 -2.23 -16.70 12.01
N ALA A 745 -2.15 -17.25 13.23
CA ALA A 745 -1.54 -18.56 13.48
C ALA A 745 -2.31 -19.69 12.79
N PHE A 746 -3.54 -19.41 12.37
CA PHE A 746 -4.42 -20.26 11.63
C PHE A 746 -5.21 -19.40 10.62
N ALA A 747 -5.07 -19.68 9.33
CA ALA A 747 -5.70 -18.96 8.24
C ALA A 747 -6.54 -19.92 7.36
N PRO A 748 -7.84 -20.12 7.67
CA PRO A 748 -8.71 -21.05 6.95
C PRO A 748 -9.08 -20.52 5.55
N ALA A 749 -8.13 -20.57 4.63
CA ALA A 749 -8.35 -20.14 3.25
C ALA A 749 -9.25 -21.11 2.47
N LEU A 750 -10.13 -20.58 1.62
CA LEU A 750 -11.02 -21.34 0.73
C LEU A 750 -12.04 -22.28 1.41
N TYR A 751 -12.22 -22.22 2.72
CA TYR A 751 -13.26 -23.01 3.39
C TYR A 751 -14.69 -22.67 2.93
N PRO A 752 -15.06 -21.41 2.62
CA PRO A 752 -16.36 -21.12 1.99
C PRO A 752 -16.57 -21.90 0.70
N VAL A 753 -15.55 -22.01 -0.13
CA VAL A 753 -15.57 -22.75 -1.41
C VAL A 753 -15.72 -24.25 -1.14
N TYR A 754 -14.95 -24.80 -0.20
CA TYR A 754 -15.02 -26.21 0.17
C TYR A 754 -16.41 -26.59 0.71
N ILE A 755 -16.95 -25.83 1.65
CA ILE A 755 -18.27 -26.09 2.24
C ILE A 755 -19.39 -25.89 1.20
N ARG A 756 -19.24 -24.97 0.24
CA ARG A 756 -20.21 -24.81 -0.86
C ARG A 756 -20.17 -26.00 -1.82
N GLY A 757 -18.99 -26.55 -2.09
CA GLY A 757 -18.81 -27.79 -2.82
C GLY A 757 -19.51 -28.98 -2.14
N MET A 758 -19.34 -29.11 -0.81
CA MET A 758 -20.04 -30.11 0.00
C MET A 758 -21.55 -29.89 -0.01
N ALA A 759 -22.03 -28.65 0.05
CA ALA A 759 -23.45 -28.31 -0.06
C ALA A 759 -24.05 -28.71 -1.40
N TYR A 760 -23.35 -28.51 -2.50
CA TYR A 760 -23.79 -28.96 -3.84
C TYR A 760 -23.81 -30.48 -3.96
N LEU A 761 -22.84 -31.19 -3.34
CA LEU A 761 -22.90 -32.65 -3.27
C LEU A 761 -24.15 -33.13 -2.51
N ALA A 762 -24.44 -32.53 -1.35
CA ALA A 762 -25.64 -32.84 -0.57
C ALA A 762 -26.94 -32.50 -1.31
N ALA A 763 -26.95 -31.42 -2.09
CA ALA A 763 -28.06 -31.05 -2.98
C ALA A 763 -28.13 -31.90 -4.28
N LYS A 764 -27.27 -32.88 -4.44
CA LYS A 764 -27.15 -33.73 -5.63
C LYS A 764 -26.88 -32.94 -6.93
N ASN A 765 -26.17 -31.83 -6.83
CA ASN A 765 -25.74 -31.01 -7.97
C ASN A 765 -24.26 -31.25 -8.27
N GLY A 766 -23.96 -32.38 -8.93
CA GLY A 766 -22.58 -32.77 -9.23
C GLY A 766 -21.79 -31.75 -10.02
N PRO A 767 -22.31 -31.17 -11.14
CA PRO A 767 -21.58 -30.19 -11.92
C PRO A 767 -21.18 -28.92 -11.12
N ALA A 768 -22.07 -28.40 -10.28
CA ALA A 768 -21.76 -27.24 -9.45
C ALA A 768 -20.72 -27.60 -8.36
N ALA A 769 -20.86 -28.78 -7.72
CA ALA A 769 -19.87 -29.27 -6.76
C ALA A 769 -18.47 -29.40 -7.39
N ALA A 770 -18.38 -29.94 -8.62
CA ALA A 770 -17.13 -30.06 -9.35
C ALA A 770 -16.48 -28.71 -9.60
N GLY A 771 -17.25 -27.69 -9.94
CA GLY A 771 -16.75 -26.31 -10.12
C GLY A 771 -16.11 -25.75 -8.85
N GLU A 772 -16.71 -25.97 -7.69
CA GLU A 772 -16.16 -25.51 -6.40
C GLU A 772 -14.85 -26.24 -6.02
N PHE A 773 -14.82 -27.55 -6.13
CA PHE A 773 -13.58 -28.29 -5.84
C PHE A 773 -12.48 -27.99 -6.83
N GLN A 774 -12.80 -27.79 -8.12
CA GLN A 774 -11.83 -27.37 -9.12
C GLN A 774 -11.25 -25.98 -8.77
N LYS A 775 -12.10 -25.05 -8.30
CA LYS A 775 -11.64 -23.72 -7.85
C LYS A 775 -10.58 -23.81 -6.75
N ILE A 776 -10.70 -24.76 -5.82
CA ILE A 776 -9.65 -25.00 -4.79
C ILE A 776 -8.34 -25.43 -5.45
N LEU A 777 -8.40 -26.34 -6.41
CA LEU A 777 -7.22 -26.84 -7.11
C LEU A 777 -6.59 -25.81 -8.04
N ASP A 778 -7.38 -24.90 -8.62
CA ASP A 778 -6.91 -23.79 -9.44
C ASP A 778 -6.18 -22.72 -8.59
N HIS A 779 -6.44 -22.64 -7.28
CA HIS A 779 -5.83 -21.70 -6.35
C HIS A 779 -4.87 -22.37 -5.36
N ARG A 780 -3.98 -23.22 -5.86
CA ARG A 780 -3.05 -24.01 -5.04
C ARG A 780 -2.17 -23.17 -4.12
N GLY A 781 -1.76 -21.97 -4.54
CA GLY A 781 -0.98 -21.06 -3.71
C GLY A 781 -1.75 -20.52 -2.52
N ILE A 782 -3.06 -20.31 -2.66
CA ILE A 782 -3.93 -19.84 -1.57
C ILE A 782 -4.21 -20.97 -0.59
N VAL A 783 -4.52 -22.18 -1.08
CA VAL A 783 -4.83 -23.34 -0.23
C VAL A 783 -3.58 -23.94 0.43
N PHE A 784 -2.43 -23.74 -0.20
CA PHE A 784 -1.13 -24.23 0.27
C PHE A 784 -1.18 -25.72 0.69
N ASN A 785 -0.84 -26.05 1.93
CA ASN A 785 -0.84 -27.40 2.48
C ASN A 785 -2.06 -27.70 3.37
N GLU A 786 -3.12 -26.89 3.24
CA GLU A 786 -4.38 -27.15 3.92
C GLU A 786 -5.01 -28.48 3.43
N LEU A 787 -5.56 -29.24 4.35
CA LEU A 787 -6.11 -30.58 4.07
C LEU A 787 -7.21 -30.56 3.02
N ILE A 788 -8.00 -29.45 2.93
CA ILE A 788 -9.05 -29.31 1.92
C ILE A 788 -8.51 -29.31 0.49
N GLY A 789 -7.25 -28.95 0.26
CA GLY A 789 -6.58 -29.06 -1.03
C GLY A 789 -6.48 -30.53 -1.49
N ALA A 790 -6.07 -31.43 -0.61
CA ALA A 790 -6.06 -32.86 -0.91
C ALA A 790 -7.49 -33.42 -1.03
N LEU A 791 -8.40 -33.02 -0.12
CA LEU A 791 -9.78 -33.48 -0.13
C LEU A 791 -10.60 -32.94 -1.32
N ALA A 792 -10.15 -31.88 -2.00
CA ALA A 792 -10.79 -31.39 -3.22
C ALA A 792 -10.75 -32.43 -4.35
N HIS A 793 -9.68 -33.21 -4.48
CA HIS A 793 -9.62 -34.33 -5.41
C HIS A 793 -10.69 -35.40 -5.10
N LEU A 794 -10.87 -35.73 -3.83
CA LEU A 794 -11.93 -36.64 -3.38
C LEU A 794 -13.33 -36.05 -3.67
N GLY A 795 -13.49 -34.73 -3.40
CA GLY A 795 -14.71 -33.98 -3.72
C GLY A 795 -15.05 -34.02 -5.20
N LEU A 796 -14.05 -33.84 -6.09
CA LEU A 796 -14.22 -33.98 -7.53
C LEU A 796 -14.66 -35.39 -7.93
N GLY A 797 -14.04 -36.43 -7.35
CA GLY A 797 -14.42 -37.81 -7.59
C GLY A 797 -15.89 -38.06 -7.26
N ARG A 798 -16.35 -37.58 -6.12
CA ARG A 798 -17.76 -37.65 -5.70
C ARG A 798 -18.69 -36.85 -6.64
N ALA A 799 -18.28 -35.66 -7.02
CA ALA A 799 -19.05 -34.77 -7.89
C ALA A 799 -19.25 -35.36 -9.30
N TYR A 800 -18.20 -35.92 -9.89
CA TYR A 800 -18.27 -36.58 -11.20
C TYR A 800 -19.07 -37.88 -11.13
N ALA A 801 -18.89 -38.69 -10.07
CA ALA A 801 -19.70 -39.89 -9.86
C ALA A 801 -21.21 -39.55 -9.76
N LEU A 802 -21.54 -38.49 -9.02
CA LEU A 802 -22.91 -38.00 -8.90
C LEU A 802 -23.48 -37.49 -10.24
N SER A 803 -22.62 -36.96 -11.12
CA SER A 803 -22.99 -36.50 -12.46
C SER A 803 -23.06 -37.63 -13.52
N GLY A 804 -22.73 -38.88 -13.15
CA GLY A 804 -22.68 -40.01 -14.05
C GLY A 804 -21.43 -40.07 -14.95
N ASP A 805 -20.44 -39.20 -14.73
CA ASP A 805 -19.15 -39.19 -15.45
C ASP A 805 -18.13 -40.09 -14.73
N SER A 806 -18.31 -41.44 -14.92
CA SER A 806 -17.45 -42.43 -14.27
C SER A 806 -15.98 -42.28 -14.65
N THR A 807 -15.66 -41.83 -15.84
CA THR A 807 -14.28 -41.69 -16.32
C THR A 807 -13.55 -40.60 -15.53
N LYS A 808 -14.15 -39.41 -15.39
CA LYS A 808 -13.59 -38.32 -14.59
C LYS A 808 -13.61 -38.66 -13.10
N ALA A 809 -14.63 -39.33 -12.63
CA ALA A 809 -14.71 -39.78 -11.24
C ALA A 809 -13.52 -40.68 -10.89
N ILE A 810 -13.27 -41.71 -11.69
CA ILE A 810 -12.13 -42.64 -11.50
C ILE A 810 -10.80 -41.88 -11.50
N SER A 811 -10.59 -40.97 -12.47
CA SER A 811 -9.38 -40.17 -12.51
C SER A 811 -9.18 -39.33 -11.23
N ALA A 812 -10.20 -38.62 -10.79
CA ALA A 812 -10.11 -37.79 -9.58
C ALA A 812 -9.86 -38.61 -8.29
N TYR A 813 -10.47 -39.78 -8.16
CA TYR A 813 -10.14 -40.70 -7.06
C TYR A 813 -8.69 -41.21 -7.15
N GLN A 814 -8.19 -41.51 -8.36
CA GLN A 814 -6.79 -41.91 -8.55
C GLN A 814 -5.81 -40.80 -8.18
N ASP A 815 -6.10 -39.55 -8.51
CA ASP A 815 -5.31 -38.40 -8.10
C ASP A 815 -5.26 -38.28 -6.59
N PHE A 816 -6.41 -38.43 -5.90
CA PHE A 816 -6.46 -38.46 -4.43
C PHE A 816 -5.61 -39.62 -3.87
N PHE A 817 -5.76 -40.85 -4.39
CA PHE A 817 -4.98 -41.99 -3.89
C PHE A 817 -3.48 -41.87 -4.22
N ALA A 818 -3.11 -41.19 -5.29
CA ALA A 818 -1.72 -40.89 -5.60
C ALA A 818 -1.08 -39.97 -4.56
N LEU A 819 -1.80 -38.93 -4.13
CA LEU A 819 -1.39 -38.06 -3.02
C LEU A 819 -1.30 -38.86 -1.72
N TRP A 820 -2.25 -39.76 -1.45
CA TRP A 820 -2.38 -40.53 -0.22
C TRP A 820 -1.81 -41.93 -0.33
N LYS A 821 -0.83 -42.16 -1.23
CA LYS A 821 -0.23 -43.50 -1.42
C LYS A 821 0.39 -44.11 -0.15
N ASN A 822 0.93 -43.24 0.72
CA ASN A 822 1.59 -43.60 1.97
C ASN A 822 0.75 -43.17 3.19
N ALA A 823 -0.55 -42.93 3.03
CA ALA A 823 -1.43 -42.47 4.09
C ALA A 823 -1.63 -43.58 5.16
N ASP A 824 -1.86 -43.10 6.37
CA ASP A 824 -2.18 -44.03 7.49
C ASP A 824 -3.47 -44.79 7.16
N PRO A 825 -3.46 -46.12 7.24
CA PRO A 825 -4.54 -46.98 6.70
C PRO A 825 -5.86 -46.84 7.47
N ASP A 826 -5.78 -46.34 8.71
CA ASP A 826 -6.92 -46.26 9.61
C ASP A 826 -7.78 -45.00 9.48
N ILE A 827 -7.37 -44.06 8.68
CA ILE A 827 -8.11 -42.79 8.46
C ILE A 827 -9.53 -43.11 7.93
N PRO A 828 -10.60 -42.67 8.63
CA PRO A 828 -11.98 -42.95 8.24
C PRO A 828 -12.31 -42.49 6.82
N THR A 829 -11.90 -41.27 6.47
CA THR A 829 -12.12 -40.66 5.14
C THR A 829 -11.44 -41.49 4.03
N LEU A 830 -10.25 -42.05 4.25
CA LEU A 830 -9.57 -42.94 3.29
C LEU A 830 -10.33 -44.25 3.09
N LYS A 831 -10.79 -44.88 4.19
CA LYS A 831 -11.60 -46.09 4.12
C LYS A 831 -12.89 -45.88 3.35
N GLN A 832 -13.55 -44.76 3.58
CA GLN A 832 -14.75 -44.34 2.84
C GLN A 832 -14.45 -44.12 1.35
N ALA A 833 -13.41 -43.40 1.01
CA ALA A 833 -13.00 -43.11 -0.38
C ALA A 833 -12.72 -44.41 -1.16
N ARG A 834 -12.04 -45.40 -0.52
CA ARG A 834 -11.80 -46.71 -1.14
C ARG A 834 -13.11 -47.46 -1.40
N ALA A 835 -14.05 -47.43 -0.46
CA ALA A 835 -15.35 -48.06 -0.63
C ALA A 835 -16.22 -47.40 -1.71
N GLU A 836 -16.12 -46.08 -1.86
CA GLU A 836 -16.78 -45.32 -2.91
C GLU A 836 -16.19 -45.65 -4.30
N TYR A 837 -14.86 -45.65 -4.40
CA TYR A 837 -14.13 -45.95 -5.65
C TYR A 837 -14.44 -47.37 -6.13
N ALA A 838 -14.50 -48.37 -5.24
CA ALA A 838 -14.82 -49.74 -5.58
C ALA A 838 -16.24 -49.92 -6.17
N LYS A 839 -17.14 -48.97 -6.02
CA LYS A 839 -18.48 -49.01 -6.61
C LYS A 839 -18.53 -48.45 -8.01
N LEU A 840 -17.44 -47.82 -8.50
CA LEU A 840 -17.36 -47.27 -9.84
C LEU A 840 -16.89 -48.31 -10.90
N HIS A 841 -16.41 -49.47 -10.41
CA HIS A 841 -16.00 -50.63 -11.18
C HIS A 841 -17.04 -51.76 -10.99
#